data_37f981c9dc6eb72076223b13f01fa13d
#
_entry.id   37f981c9dc6eb72076223b13f01fa13d
#
_cell.length_a   1.000
_cell.length_b   1.000
_cell.length_c   1.000
_cell.angle_alpha   90.00
_cell.angle_beta   90.00
_cell.angle_gamma   90.00
#
_symmetry.space_group_name_H-M   'P 1'
#
loop_
_entity.id
_entity.type
_entity.pdbx_description
1 polymer ?
#
loop_
_entity_poly.entity_id
_entity_poly.type
_entity_poly.pdbx_seq_one_letter_code
_entity_poly.pdbx_strand_id
1 'polypeptide(L)'
;MGGLRRRSLLAAAGGTAAAAGLTSTGPSPAQAVPRAAAAGATEAPVPSGRRPGPYDRKVDALLARMTLEEKLGQLQQLPWAYDTGPGGPGTKAVEEAARAGRLGSVLSIFGARTCNALQRIAVEESRLGIPLLFGLDVIHGFWTTFPIPLAQAASFDPQVAARDAEVSAREARSNGVHWTFAPMMDVTHEPRWGRIAEGNGEDPYLTAAFAAAKVRGYQGDRLSAGDRIAACAKHFVAYGGAEGGRDYNTVDVSESRLRNLYLPPFKAALDAGAATVMAAFNTIGGVPAHANPHTLTDLLRREWGFDGMVVSDWNGVQELIPHGVAEDGADAARLALNAGVDMEMTSTHLVTHGRRLLREGRISARRVDDAVARVLRLKFALGLFAHPYADEDGAIGAPSAKSRAAARAAASRSMVLLKNDRGVLPLARSVGSLAVVGPFGDSTDLLGTWVMPPAAEKFPAGTVLDAVRRAAPGSTVRHARGVAPQGDDTSGIPAAVAAAEACEVTVVVVGEPPALSGEAAARSDIGLPGAQRQLVEAVAGTGKPFVVVLVNGRPLTVADWVERAPAVLVAWHPGIEAGPALADVLFGAVNPGGKLPVSFPRSAGQIPVHYNHENTGRPYSPDDKYTSKYLDLPDGPQFPFGHGLSYTTFRTGAPELSTGRIAVGALREGDTVEVAATVTNTGSRPGDEVVQLYVHDRVASIAQPVRRLRGFRRVALAPGKSRTVRFRLAAADLGFWSNDPHGEFRLEPGAIDLYVGGSSAADQKATLTLT
;
A
#
# COMPACT_ATOMS: atom_id res chain seq x y z
N MET A 1 6.59 37.34 -7.47
CA MET A 1 6.59 38.09 -6.21
C MET A 1 5.38 37.67 -5.40
N GLY A 2 5.55 37.27 -4.13
CA GLY A 2 4.46 37.01 -3.19
C GLY A 2 4.42 35.59 -2.66
N GLY A 3 5.32 35.28 -1.71
CA GLY A 3 5.30 34.02 -1.00
C GLY A 3 4.16 33.96 0.02
N LEU A 4 3.46 32.85 0.08
CA LEU A 4 2.48 32.52 1.12
C LEU A 4 3.10 31.54 2.13
N ARG A 5 3.47 32.09 3.27
CA ARG A 5 3.87 31.32 4.46
C ARG A 5 2.63 30.70 5.10
N ARG A 6 2.61 29.39 5.29
CA ARG A 6 1.66 28.74 6.19
C ARG A 6 2.08 28.99 7.64
N ARG A 7 1.27 29.73 8.37
CA ARG A 7 1.31 29.88 9.83
C ARG A 7 0.14 29.12 10.44
N SER A 8 0.48 28.37 11.47
CA SER A 8 -0.41 27.67 12.39
C SER A 8 -1.46 28.63 12.99
N LEU A 9 -2.71 28.20 13.07
CA LEU A 9 -3.77 28.83 13.84
C LEU A 9 -4.19 27.87 14.96
N LEU A 10 -3.69 28.15 16.15
CA LEU A 10 -4.32 27.76 17.40
C LEU A 10 -5.27 28.91 17.79
N ALA A 11 -6.56 28.67 17.85
CA ALA A 11 -7.52 29.58 18.44
C ALA A 11 -8.29 28.86 19.55
N ALA A 12 -8.05 29.30 20.77
CA ALA A 12 -8.86 28.97 21.94
C ALA A 12 -10.18 29.71 21.86
N ALA A 13 -11.30 29.02 22.05
CA ALA A 13 -12.59 29.63 22.29
C ALA A 13 -13.09 29.22 23.70
N GLY A 14 -13.04 30.16 24.61
CA GLY A 14 -13.76 30.08 25.86
C GLY A 14 -15.23 30.49 25.65
N GLY A 15 -16.13 29.68 26.10
CA GLY A 15 -17.58 29.98 26.12
C GLY A 15 -18.13 29.80 27.52
N THR A 16 -18.74 30.83 28.00
CA THR A 16 -19.37 31.03 29.32
C THR A 16 -20.60 30.15 29.55
N ALA A 17 -20.66 29.58 30.73
CA ALA A 17 -21.80 28.82 31.24
C ALA A 17 -22.98 29.73 31.63
N ALA A 18 -24.19 29.31 31.29
CA ALA A 18 -25.42 29.77 31.91
C ALA A 18 -26.07 28.60 32.67
N ALA A 19 -26.27 28.80 33.97
CA ALA A 19 -26.85 27.82 34.88
C ALA A 19 -28.37 27.82 34.77
N ALA A 20 -28.97 26.65 34.68
CA ALA A 20 -30.37 26.39 35.03
C ALA A 20 -30.39 25.17 35.97
N GLY A 21 -30.82 25.40 37.19
CA GLY A 21 -30.91 24.39 38.22
C GLY A 21 -32.09 23.43 38.01
N LEU A 22 -31.83 22.16 38.26
CA LEU A 22 -32.86 21.14 38.56
C LEU A 22 -32.33 20.21 39.67
N THR A 23 -33.21 19.92 40.58
CA THR A 23 -33.06 19.31 41.87
C THR A 23 -32.52 17.88 41.83
N SER A 24 -31.67 17.58 42.82
CA SER A 24 -30.96 16.33 43.07
C SER A 24 -31.87 15.23 43.60
N THR A 25 -31.77 14.03 43.01
CA THR A 25 -31.86 12.74 43.72
C THR A 25 -30.54 12.01 43.54
N GLY A 26 -29.86 11.77 44.66
CA GLY A 26 -28.53 11.21 44.68
C GLY A 26 -28.46 9.73 44.24
N PRO A 27 -27.38 9.32 43.57
CA PRO A 27 -27.10 7.91 43.33
C PRO A 27 -26.36 7.27 44.53
N SER A 28 -26.76 6.04 44.86
CA SER A 28 -26.06 5.11 45.75
C SER A 28 -24.59 4.97 45.39
N PRO A 29 -23.70 4.70 46.35
CA PRO A 29 -22.29 4.55 46.08
C PRO A 29 -22.03 3.27 45.28
N ALA A 30 -21.47 3.43 44.06
CA ALA A 30 -20.92 2.34 43.28
C ALA A 30 -19.75 1.71 44.05
N GLN A 31 -19.85 0.42 44.33
CA GLN A 31 -18.75 -0.36 44.85
C GLN A 31 -17.56 -0.34 43.90
N ALA A 32 -16.43 0.15 44.37
CA ALA A 32 -15.16 0.09 43.64
C ALA A 32 -14.78 -1.37 43.44
N VAL A 33 -14.70 -1.81 42.18
CA VAL A 33 -14.09 -3.07 41.80
C VAL A 33 -12.60 -2.94 42.10
N PRO A 34 -11.98 -3.87 42.85
CA PRO A 34 -10.56 -3.79 43.11
C PRO A 34 -9.79 -3.94 41.80
N ARG A 35 -8.97 -2.95 41.47
CA ARG A 35 -7.97 -3.03 40.41
C ARG A 35 -7.08 -4.23 40.73
N ALA A 36 -7.15 -5.29 39.91
CA ALA A 36 -6.18 -6.38 39.98
C ALA A 36 -4.81 -5.76 39.77
N ALA A 37 -3.97 -5.84 40.81
CA ALA A 37 -2.56 -5.54 40.70
C ALA A 37 -2.00 -6.43 39.58
N ALA A 38 -1.43 -5.83 38.56
CA ALA A 38 -0.73 -6.55 37.53
C ALA A 38 0.41 -7.30 38.21
N ALA A 39 0.21 -8.60 38.43
CA ALA A 39 1.25 -9.49 38.82
C ALA A 39 2.38 -9.36 37.82
N GLY A 40 3.59 -9.10 38.26
CA GLY A 40 4.76 -8.98 37.44
C GLY A 40 4.83 -10.18 36.49
N ALA A 41 4.61 -9.94 35.21
CA ALA A 41 4.82 -10.93 34.18
C ALA A 41 6.32 -11.27 34.21
N THR A 42 6.66 -12.39 34.80
CA THR A 42 7.98 -13.00 34.63
C THR A 42 8.12 -13.27 33.12
N GLU A 43 9.04 -12.56 32.51
CA GLU A 43 9.44 -12.74 31.11
C GLU A 43 9.67 -14.23 30.82
N ALA A 44 8.76 -14.85 30.06
CA ALA A 44 9.04 -16.19 29.56
C ALA A 44 10.22 -16.05 28.57
N PRO A 45 11.26 -16.88 28.69
CA PRO A 45 12.45 -16.76 27.88
C PRO A 45 12.08 -16.91 26.38
N VAL A 46 12.46 -15.93 25.58
CA VAL A 46 12.49 -16.09 24.12
C VAL A 46 13.35 -17.31 23.82
N PRO A 47 12.91 -18.28 22.99
CA PRO A 47 13.68 -19.50 22.73
C PRO A 47 15.10 -19.16 22.29
N SER A 48 16.11 -19.58 23.04
CA SER A 48 17.54 -19.40 22.77
C SER A 48 18.06 -20.41 21.72
N GLY A 49 17.26 -20.66 20.66
CA GLY A 49 17.58 -21.61 19.59
C GLY A 49 17.99 -20.97 18.26
N ARG A 50 18.27 -19.68 18.24
CA ARG A 50 18.73 -19.01 17.03
C ARG A 50 20.14 -19.49 16.64
N ARG A 51 20.33 -19.90 15.39
CA ARG A 51 21.68 -20.10 14.84
C ARG A 51 22.41 -18.74 14.79
N PRO A 52 23.68 -18.66 15.24
CA PRO A 52 24.45 -17.43 15.17
C PRO A 52 24.48 -16.86 13.75
N GLY A 53 24.12 -15.59 13.61
CA GLY A 53 24.19 -14.87 12.34
C GLY A 53 25.62 -14.44 11.99
N PRO A 54 25.88 -14.07 10.74
CA PRO A 54 27.23 -13.74 10.26
C PRO A 54 27.86 -12.53 10.95
N TYR A 55 27.07 -11.70 11.63
CA TYR A 55 27.53 -10.47 12.28
C TYR A 55 27.52 -10.53 13.81
N ASP A 56 27.02 -11.60 14.44
CA ASP A 56 26.78 -11.64 15.89
C ASP A 56 28.04 -11.34 16.70
N ARG A 57 29.18 -11.94 16.37
CA ARG A 57 30.45 -11.64 17.06
C ARG A 57 30.85 -10.18 17.01
N LYS A 58 30.62 -9.51 15.87
CA LYS A 58 30.92 -8.09 15.72
C LYS A 58 29.95 -7.21 16.51
N VAL A 59 28.70 -7.60 16.52
CA VAL A 59 27.63 -6.94 17.30
C VAL A 59 27.90 -7.08 18.80
N ASP A 60 28.19 -8.28 19.29
CA ASP A 60 28.49 -8.55 20.72
C ASP A 60 29.73 -7.76 21.18
N ALA A 61 30.79 -7.75 20.37
CA ALA A 61 32.00 -6.99 20.67
C ALA A 61 31.74 -5.48 20.74
N LEU A 62 30.82 -4.96 19.92
CA LEU A 62 30.44 -3.55 19.92
C LEU A 62 29.54 -3.22 21.12
N LEU A 63 28.53 -4.04 21.39
CA LEU A 63 27.62 -3.91 22.54
C LEU A 63 28.38 -3.88 23.89
N ALA A 64 29.42 -4.70 24.04
CA ALA A 64 30.25 -4.73 25.23
C ALA A 64 31.05 -3.44 25.51
N ARG A 65 31.24 -2.62 24.46
CA ARG A 65 31.96 -1.33 24.52
C ARG A 65 31.03 -0.14 24.69
N MET A 66 29.73 -0.30 24.42
CA MET A 66 28.74 0.79 24.44
C MET A 66 28.34 1.17 25.87
N THR A 67 28.26 2.46 26.13
CA THR A 67 27.56 2.99 27.31
C THR A 67 26.06 2.83 27.16
N LEU A 68 25.32 2.98 28.25
CA LEU A 68 23.86 2.95 28.21
C LEU A 68 23.27 4.05 27.31
N GLU A 69 23.84 5.25 27.37
CA GLU A 69 23.41 6.39 26.53
C GLU A 69 23.59 6.11 25.05
N GLU A 70 24.71 5.49 24.68
CA GLU A 70 24.97 5.10 23.29
C GLU A 70 24.00 3.98 22.85
N LYS A 71 23.68 3.03 23.73
CA LYS A 71 22.70 1.97 23.47
C LYS A 71 21.30 2.56 23.24
N LEU A 72 20.82 3.40 24.15
CA LEU A 72 19.52 4.06 24.01
C LEU A 72 19.49 4.96 22.77
N GLY A 73 20.58 5.65 22.47
CA GLY A 73 20.71 6.46 21.27
C GLY A 73 20.60 5.68 19.96
N GLN A 74 21.12 4.43 19.91
CA GLN A 74 20.94 3.58 18.72
C GLN A 74 19.49 3.23 18.45
N LEU A 75 18.60 3.31 19.43
CA LEU A 75 17.16 3.05 19.31
C LEU A 75 16.36 4.31 18.94
N GLN A 76 17.03 5.41 18.66
CA GLN A 76 16.42 6.69 18.29
C GLN A 76 16.56 6.98 16.81
N GLN A 77 15.46 7.40 16.17
CA GLN A 77 15.43 8.01 14.85
C GLN A 77 14.89 9.44 14.94
N LEU A 78 15.64 10.41 14.43
CA LEU A 78 15.23 11.82 14.40
C LEU A 78 14.97 12.30 12.97
N PRO A 79 14.01 13.23 12.77
CA PRO A 79 13.72 13.77 11.45
C PRO A 79 14.78 14.80 11.04
N TRP A 80 15.04 14.88 9.74
CA TRP A 80 15.85 15.92 9.10
C TRP A 80 14.96 16.89 8.33
N ALA A 81 15.29 18.15 8.35
CA ALA A 81 14.61 19.13 7.51
C ALA A 81 15.06 18.96 6.05
N TYR A 82 14.11 18.81 5.14
CA TYR A 82 14.41 18.69 3.71
C TYR A 82 15.26 19.88 3.22
N ASP A 83 16.20 19.61 2.32
CA ASP A 83 17.06 20.58 1.63
C ASP A 83 17.99 21.40 2.52
N THR A 84 18.26 20.95 3.75
CA THR A 84 19.25 21.59 4.64
C THR A 84 20.52 20.74 4.75
N GLY A 85 21.69 21.37 4.63
CA GLY A 85 22.96 20.74 4.98
C GLY A 85 23.25 20.85 6.48
N PRO A 86 24.27 20.13 7.01
CA PRO A 86 24.77 20.33 8.38
C PRO A 86 25.09 21.81 8.66
N GLY A 87 24.71 22.27 9.88
CA GLY A 87 24.78 23.68 10.27
C GLY A 87 23.54 24.51 9.85
N GLY A 88 22.60 23.93 9.12
CA GLY A 88 21.37 24.59 8.71
C GLY A 88 20.33 24.71 9.83
N PRO A 89 19.22 25.43 9.58
CA PRO A 89 18.15 25.56 10.57
C PRO A 89 17.57 24.21 10.99
N GLY A 90 17.49 23.95 12.29
CA GLY A 90 16.90 22.73 12.86
C GLY A 90 17.78 21.49 12.89
N THR A 91 19.02 21.53 12.35
CA THR A 91 19.91 20.37 12.29
C THR A 91 20.77 20.16 13.54
N LYS A 92 20.95 21.20 14.34
CA LYS A 92 21.88 21.21 15.49
C LYS A 92 21.67 20.04 16.47
N ALA A 93 20.44 19.78 16.87
CA ALA A 93 20.14 18.69 17.81
C ALA A 93 20.51 17.30 17.24
N VAL A 94 20.28 17.09 15.95
CA VAL A 94 20.63 15.84 15.23
C VAL A 94 22.15 15.68 15.15
N GLU A 95 22.87 16.75 14.81
CA GLU A 95 24.34 16.76 14.74
C GLU A 95 24.98 16.53 16.10
N GLU A 96 24.48 17.19 17.17
CA GLU A 96 24.95 16.97 18.53
C GLU A 96 24.71 15.55 19.01
N ALA A 97 23.54 14.97 18.72
CA ALA A 97 23.24 13.58 19.03
C ALA A 97 24.14 12.60 18.26
N ALA A 98 24.41 12.87 16.99
CA ALA A 98 25.33 12.09 16.16
C ALA A 98 26.77 12.14 16.70
N ARG A 99 27.29 13.35 17.01
CA ARG A 99 28.61 13.56 17.58
C ARG A 99 28.80 12.86 18.93
N ALA A 100 27.75 12.86 19.74
CA ALA A 100 27.75 12.17 21.03
C ALA A 100 27.58 10.64 20.93
N GLY A 101 27.42 10.08 19.72
CA GLY A 101 27.13 8.67 19.50
C GLY A 101 25.74 8.23 20.01
N ARG A 102 24.82 9.18 20.20
CA ARG A 102 23.48 8.96 20.78
C ARG A 102 22.37 9.06 19.74
N LEU A 103 22.63 8.57 18.52
CA LEU A 103 21.66 8.55 17.42
C LEU A 103 21.87 7.30 16.58
N GLY A 104 20.81 6.56 16.31
CA GLY A 104 20.84 5.35 15.49
C GLY A 104 20.50 5.59 14.03
N SER A 105 19.55 6.49 13.79
CA SER A 105 18.99 6.72 12.46
C SER A 105 18.53 8.17 12.28
N VAL A 106 18.47 8.60 11.01
CA VAL A 106 17.88 9.88 10.60
C VAL A 106 16.87 9.64 9.50
N LEU A 107 15.69 10.24 9.64
CA LEU A 107 14.59 10.18 8.70
C LEU A 107 14.57 11.41 7.79
N SER A 108 14.15 11.24 6.54
CA SER A 108 13.93 12.32 5.56
C SER A 108 15.18 13.08 5.14
N ILE A 109 16.35 12.43 5.20
CA ILE A 109 17.61 12.95 4.69
C ILE A 109 17.98 12.25 3.37
N PHE A 110 18.45 13.01 2.39
CA PHE A 110 18.96 12.49 1.12
C PHE A 110 19.93 13.49 0.46
N GLY A 111 20.57 13.02 -0.63
CA GLY A 111 21.65 13.71 -1.31
C GLY A 111 23.01 13.24 -0.75
N ALA A 112 23.84 12.64 -1.63
CA ALA A 112 25.10 12.00 -1.23
C ALA A 112 25.98 12.92 -0.37
N ARG A 113 26.14 14.18 -0.77
CA ARG A 113 26.94 15.18 -0.03
C ARG A 113 26.37 15.49 1.35
N THR A 114 25.06 15.71 1.47
CA THR A 114 24.37 15.99 2.74
C THR A 114 24.46 14.80 3.69
N CYS A 115 24.16 13.60 3.19
CA CYS A 115 24.28 12.36 3.95
C CYS A 115 25.71 12.12 4.42
N ASN A 116 26.70 12.29 3.54
CA ASN A 116 28.10 12.11 3.89
C ASN A 116 28.58 13.12 4.95
N ALA A 117 28.16 14.37 4.87
CA ALA A 117 28.54 15.37 5.84
C ALA A 117 28.05 15.01 7.25
N LEU A 118 26.79 14.57 7.41
CA LEU A 118 26.28 14.09 8.70
C LEU A 118 26.92 12.76 9.12
N GLN A 119 27.17 11.87 8.17
CA GLN A 119 27.81 10.59 8.44
C GLN A 119 29.24 10.74 8.96
N ARG A 120 30.01 11.74 8.47
CA ARG A 120 31.35 12.07 8.99
C ARG A 120 31.29 12.43 10.47
N ILE A 121 30.32 13.25 10.89
CA ILE A 121 30.13 13.58 12.31
C ILE A 121 29.95 12.32 13.14
N ALA A 122 29.10 11.37 12.70
CA ALA A 122 28.87 10.13 13.44
C ALA A 122 30.09 9.19 13.45
N VAL A 123 30.79 9.07 12.33
CA VAL A 123 31.88 8.08 12.17
C VAL A 123 33.21 8.63 12.70
N GLU A 124 33.53 9.90 12.47
CA GLU A 124 34.85 10.47 12.75
C GLU A 124 34.92 11.24 14.10
N GLU A 125 33.77 11.78 14.56
CA GLU A 125 33.74 12.60 15.78
C GLU A 125 33.13 11.87 16.99
N SER A 126 32.36 10.77 16.77
CA SER A 126 31.81 10.00 17.90
C SER A 126 32.80 8.97 18.43
N ARG A 127 32.66 8.60 19.71
CA ARG A 127 33.58 7.70 20.43
C ARG A 127 33.75 6.30 19.80
N LEU A 128 32.68 5.74 19.25
CA LEU A 128 32.67 4.38 18.70
C LEU A 128 32.64 4.35 17.17
N GLY A 129 32.42 5.48 16.51
CA GLY A 129 32.37 5.57 15.05
C GLY A 129 31.24 4.73 14.44
N ILE A 130 30.09 4.60 15.12
CA ILE A 130 28.96 3.82 14.62
C ILE A 130 28.23 4.64 13.54
N PRO A 131 28.15 4.14 12.28
CA PRO A 131 27.49 4.88 11.21
C PRO A 131 25.98 5.02 11.45
N LEU A 132 25.40 6.14 10.98
CA LEU A 132 23.97 6.38 10.99
C LEU A 132 23.26 5.55 9.90
N LEU A 133 22.00 5.20 10.16
CA LEU A 133 21.08 4.63 9.18
C LEU A 133 20.20 5.77 8.64
N PHE A 134 20.21 6.02 7.33
CA PHE A 134 19.39 7.05 6.70
C PHE A 134 18.15 6.43 6.08
N GLY A 135 16.96 6.84 6.59
CA GLY A 135 15.65 6.37 6.19
C GLY A 135 14.86 7.39 5.38
N LEU A 136 14.05 6.92 4.44
CA LEU A 136 13.21 7.77 3.59
C LEU A 136 12.01 6.98 3.06
N ASP A 137 10.87 7.66 2.82
CA ASP A 137 9.71 7.07 2.16
C ASP A 137 9.89 7.04 0.63
N VAL A 138 10.50 5.97 0.13
CA VAL A 138 10.65 5.72 -1.31
C VAL A 138 9.59 4.70 -1.72
N ILE A 139 8.33 5.15 -1.85
CA ILE A 139 7.16 4.28 -1.98
C ILE A 139 6.98 3.75 -3.42
N HIS A 140 7.08 4.64 -4.43
CA HIS A 140 6.95 4.28 -5.84
C HIS A 140 7.86 5.13 -6.75
N GLY A 141 9.08 5.34 -6.31
CA GLY A 141 10.12 6.07 -7.04
C GLY A 141 10.94 6.98 -6.15
N PHE A 142 12.14 7.30 -6.60
CA PHE A 142 13.00 8.33 -6.00
C PHE A 142 13.09 9.52 -6.96
N TRP A 143 13.90 9.48 -8.05
CA TRP A 143 13.84 10.43 -9.16
C TRP A 143 12.84 10.02 -10.24
N THR A 144 12.79 8.72 -10.52
CA THR A 144 11.85 8.15 -11.48
C THR A 144 10.56 7.76 -10.76
N THR A 145 9.53 8.60 -10.82
CA THR A 145 8.23 8.30 -10.22
C THR A 145 7.47 7.29 -11.08
N PHE A 146 7.26 6.10 -10.54
CA PHE A 146 6.41 5.05 -11.12
C PHE A 146 4.93 5.31 -10.82
N PRO A 147 3.99 4.56 -11.42
CA PRO A 147 2.60 4.57 -10.98
C PRO A 147 2.47 4.25 -9.48
N ILE A 148 1.44 4.78 -8.84
CA ILE A 148 1.16 4.46 -7.43
C ILE A 148 1.04 2.93 -7.23
N PRO A 149 1.30 2.39 -6.02
CA PRO A 149 1.26 0.94 -5.78
C PRO A 149 -0.07 0.28 -6.15
N LEU A 150 -1.20 0.92 -5.89
CA LEU A 150 -2.52 0.42 -6.31
C LEU A 150 -2.62 0.24 -7.84
N ALA A 151 -2.06 1.18 -8.62
CA ALA A 151 -1.97 1.05 -10.06
C ALA A 151 -1.05 -0.11 -10.47
N GLN A 152 0.11 -0.25 -9.81
CA GLN A 152 1.01 -1.38 -10.09
C GLN A 152 0.31 -2.71 -9.86
N ALA A 153 -0.49 -2.84 -8.79
CA ALA A 153 -1.28 -4.03 -8.49
C ALA A 153 -2.30 -4.35 -9.60
N ALA A 154 -2.88 -3.33 -10.25
CA ALA A 154 -3.79 -3.51 -11.38
C ALA A 154 -3.13 -4.18 -12.60
N SER A 155 -1.82 -4.19 -12.69
CA SER A 155 -1.11 -4.96 -13.72
C SER A 155 -1.23 -6.48 -13.56
N PHE A 156 -1.51 -6.98 -12.36
CA PHE A 156 -1.42 -8.42 -11.98
C PHE A 156 -0.08 -9.03 -12.44
N ASP A 157 0.98 -8.22 -12.39
CA ASP A 157 2.34 -8.61 -12.74
C ASP A 157 3.31 -8.07 -11.67
N PRO A 158 3.67 -8.88 -10.66
CA PRO A 158 4.57 -8.46 -9.59
C PRO A 158 5.95 -7.98 -10.06
N GLN A 159 6.35 -8.32 -11.31
CA GLN A 159 7.61 -7.82 -11.87
C GLN A 159 7.59 -6.30 -12.11
N VAL A 160 6.41 -5.70 -12.28
CA VAL A 160 6.25 -4.24 -12.35
C VAL A 160 6.72 -3.61 -11.04
N ALA A 161 6.25 -4.13 -9.90
CA ALA A 161 6.64 -3.64 -8.58
C ALA A 161 8.10 -3.95 -8.23
N ALA A 162 8.62 -5.12 -8.63
CA ALA A 162 10.03 -5.45 -8.47
C ALA A 162 10.93 -4.48 -9.24
N ARG A 163 10.55 -4.13 -10.47
CA ARG A 163 11.32 -3.20 -11.31
C ARG A 163 11.27 -1.77 -10.77
N ASP A 164 10.12 -1.30 -10.30
CA ASP A 164 10.02 -0.02 -9.57
C ASP A 164 10.99 -0.01 -8.39
N ALA A 165 10.89 -0.99 -7.49
CA ALA A 165 11.71 -1.08 -6.29
C ALA A 165 13.22 -1.17 -6.60
N GLU A 166 13.62 -1.87 -7.68
CA GLU A 166 15.00 -1.95 -8.14
C GLU A 166 15.55 -0.59 -8.62
N VAL A 167 14.76 0.14 -9.42
CA VAL A 167 15.14 1.49 -9.89
C VAL A 167 15.21 2.45 -8.72
N SER A 168 14.19 2.43 -7.89
CA SER A 168 14.07 3.28 -6.68
C SER A 168 15.23 3.06 -5.71
N ALA A 169 15.59 1.79 -5.44
CA ALA A 169 16.71 1.46 -4.56
C ALA A 169 18.04 2.01 -5.09
N ARG A 170 18.32 1.82 -6.38
CA ARG A 170 19.56 2.30 -7.01
C ARG A 170 19.66 3.83 -6.97
N GLU A 171 18.58 4.52 -7.30
CA GLU A 171 18.54 5.99 -7.26
C GLU A 171 18.67 6.52 -5.83
N ALA A 172 17.93 5.94 -4.87
CA ALA A 172 17.98 6.32 -3.47
C ALA A 172 19.35 6.03 -2.83
N ARG A 173 19.91 4.82 -3.06
CA ARG A 173 21.21 4.42 -2.51
C ARG A 173 22.35 5.32 -2.98
N SER A 174 22.36 5.69 -4.27
CA SER A 174 23.37 6.62 -4.80
C SER A 174 23.27 8.01 -4.18
N ASN A 175 22.12 8.35 -3.60
CA ASN A 175 21.86 9.60 -2.88
C ASN A 175 21.99 9.45 -1.36
N GLY A 176 22.63 8.37 -0.87
CA GLY A 176 22.96 8.19 0.54
C GLY A 176 21.82 7.56 1.38
N VAL A 177 20.68 7.20 0.81
CA VAL A 177 19.59 6.52 1.52
C VAL A 177 19.91 5.04 1.69
N HIS A 178 19.73 4.51 2.89
CA HIS A 178 20.05 3.13 3.25
C HIS A 178 18.81 2.25 3.45
N TRP A 179 17.67 2.87 3.76
CA TRP A 179 16.47 2.24 4.26
C TRP A 179 15.23 2.96 3.74
N THR A 180 14.24 2.20 3.25
CA THR A 180 12.95 2.77 2.84
C THR A 180 11.83 2.25 3.72
N PHE A 181 10.80 3.09 3.97
CA PHE A 181 9.56 2.71 4.64
C PHE A 181 8.54 2.19 3.61
N ALA A 182 8.97 1.16 2.87
CA ALA A 182 8.20 0.44 1.85
C ALA A 182 8.67 -1.02 1.77
N PRO A 183 7.79 -1.96 1.33
CA PRO A 183 6.46 -1.75 0.78
C PRO A 183 5.37 -1.56 1.86
N MET A 184 4.36 -0.76 1.54
CA MET A 184 3.09 -0.75 2.23
C MET A 184 2.23 -1.91 1.71
N MET A 185 1.67 -2.73 2.62
CA MET A 185 0.97 -3.96 2.26
C MET A 185 -0.32 -4.16 3.05
N ASP A 186 -0.92 -3.07 3.50
CA ASP A 186 -2.21 -3.10 4.17
C ASP A 186 -3.31 -3.50 3.19
N VAL A 187 -3.94 -4.65 3.43
CA VAL A 187 -5.14 -5.06 2.72
C VAL A 187 -6.30 -4.21 3.21
N THR A 188 -7.12 -3.66 2.31
CA THR A 188 -8.25 -2.84 2.71
C THR A 188 -9.52 -3.16 1.93
N HIS A 189 -10.64 -3.24 2.65
CA HIS A 189 -12.00 -3.31 2.13
C HIS A 189 -12.71 -1.93 2.19
N GLU A 190 -11.92 -0.87 2.40
CA GLU A 190 -12.42 0.46 2.69
C GLU A 190 -11.88 1.51 1.70
N PRO A 191 -12.54 1.70 0.55
CA PRO A 191 -12.07 2.65 -0.46
C PRO A 191 -12.14 4.12 -0.02
N ARG A 192 -12.82 4.44 1.09
CA ARG A 192 -12.80 5.80 1.66
C ARG A 192 -11.46 6.13 2.31
N TRP A 193 -10.68 5.12 2.70
CA TRP A 193 -9.35 5.30 3.25
C TRP A 193 -8.36 5.80 2.19
N GLY A 194 -7.72 6.94 2.46
CA GLY A 194 -6.81 7.57 1.48
C GLY A 194 -5.58 6.74 1.15
N ARG A 195 -5.05 6.01 2.15
CA ARG A 195 -3.84 5.20 2.01
C ARG A 195 -4.03 3.94 1.16
N ILE A 196 -5.24 3.61 0.71
CA ILE A 196 -5.45 2.56 -0.29
C ILE A 196 -4.56 2.76 -1.54
N ALA A 197 -4.23 4.02 -1.87
CA ALA A 197 -3.34 4.39 -2.98
C ALA A 197 -1.92 3.82 -2.83
N GLU A 198 -1.46 3.61 -1.59
CA GLU A 198 -0.13 3.12 -1.25
C GLU A 198 -0.03 1.59 -1.24
N GLY A 199 -1.17 0.90 -1.15
CA GLY A 199 -1.29 -0.55 -1.04
C GLY A 199 -1.57 -1.26 -2.36
N ASN A 200 -2.01 -2.52 -2.27
CA ASN A 200 -2.25 -3.37 -3.43
C ASN A 200 -3.73 -3.82 -3.54
N GLY A 201 -4.64 -3.13 -2.84
CA GLY A 201 -6.08 -3.34 -2.92
C GLY A 201 -6.66 -4.27 -1.85
N GLU A 202 -7.73 -5.01 -2.22
CA GLU A 202 -8.59 -5.73 -1.27
C GLU A 202 -8.21 -7.20 -1.06
N ASP A 203 -7.27 -7.75 -1.84
CA ASP A 203 -6.95 -9.16 -1.84
C ASP A 203 -5.60 -9.48 -1.17
N PRO A 204 -5.56 -10.39 -0.16
CA PRO A 204 -4.33 -10.74 0.55
C PRO A 204 -3.33 -11.53 -0.31
N TYR A 205 -3.78 -12.35 -1.27
CA TYR A 205 -2.90 -13.14 -2.13
C TYR A 205 -2.19 -12.26 -3.17
N LEU A 206 -2.94 -11.36 -3.80
CA LEU A 206 -2.37 -10.37 -4.73
C LEU A 206 -1.36 -9.47 -3.98
N THR A 207 -1.77 -8.94 -2.83
CA THR A 207 -0.91 -8.09 -1.99
C THR A 207 0.36 -8.82 -1.56
N ALA A 208 0.26 -10.08 -1.14
CA ALA A 208 1.41 -10.91 -0.76
C ALA A 208 2.41 -11.08 -1.93
N ALA A 209 1.92 -11.30 -3.15
CA ALA A 209 2.76 -11.45 -4.33
C ALA A 209 3.52 -10.16 -4.66
N PHE A 210 2.86 -9.01 -4.58
CA PHE A 210 3.46 -7.70 -4.82
C PHE A 210 4.42 -7.27 -3.70
N ALA A 211 4.07 -7.50 -2.44
CA ALA A 211 4.92 -7.25 -1.28
C ALA A 211 6.26 -7.99 -1.37
N ALA A 212 6.20 -9.30 -1.62
CA ALA A 212 7.40 -10.12 -1.79
C ALA A 212 8.26 -9.67 -2.97
N ALA A 213 7.64 -9.26 -4.08
CA ALA A 213 8.35 -8.77 -5.26
C ALA A 213 9.06 -7.43 -4.98
N LYS A 214 8.39 -6.49 -4.29
CA LYS A 214 8.99 -5.21 -3.89
C LYS A 214 10.16 -5.38 -2.93
N VAL A 215 10.03 -6.25 -1.91
CA VAL A 215 11.13 -6.55 -0.99
C VAL A 215 12.37 -7.03 -1.76
N ARG A 216 12.19 -8.00 -2.66
CA ARG A 216 13.30 -8.47 -3.51
C ARG A 216 13.87 -7.38 -4.41
N GLY A 217 13.04 -6.50 -4.93
CA GLY A 217 13.47 -5.36 -5.74
C GLY A 217 14.34 -4.37 -4.96
N TYR A 218 13.92 -3.97 -3.76
CA TYR A 218 14.70 -3.05 -2.92
C TYR A 218 15.99 -3.67 -2.42
N GLN A 219 15.98 -4.91 -1.99
CA GLN A 219 17.09 -5.53 -1.28
C GLN A 219 18.02 -6.38 -2.16
N GLY A 220 17.51 -6.88 -3.30
CA GLY A 220 18.25 -7.80 -4.16
C GLY A 220 18.69 -9.05 -3.41
N ASP A 221 19.69 -9.75 -3.96
CA ASP A 221 20.25 -10.97 -3.34
C ASP A 221 21.23 -10.66 -2.19
N ARG A 222 21.76 -9.44 -2.15
CA ARG A 222 22.75 -9.01 -1.17
C ARG A 222 22.57 -7.54 -0.80
N LEU A 223 22.12 -7.31 0.42
CA LEU A 223 21.80 -5.98 0.94
C LEU A 223 23.03 -5.04 0.99
N SER A 224 24.24 -5.59 1.14
CA SER A 224 25.49 -4.81 1.10
C SER A 224 25.93 -4.39 -0.30
N ALA A 225 25.21 -4.74 -1.35
CA ALA A 225 25.46 -4.19 -2.68
C ALA A 225 25.20 -2.69 -2.69
N GLY A 226 26.08 -1.94 -3.34
CA GLY A 226 26.04 -0.46 -3.33
C GLY A 226 24.85 0.19 -4.04
N ASP A 227 23.92 -0.60 -4.56
CA ASP A 227 22.72 -0.19 -5.30
C ASP A 227 21.42 -0.69 -4.64
N ARG A 228 21.48 -1.15 -3.38
CA ARG A 228 20.35 -1.73 -2.63
C ARG A 228 20.08 -0.97 -1.34
N ILE A 229 18.82 -1.01 -0.90
CA ILE A 229 18.37 -0.42 0.37
C ILE A 229 17.52 -1.43 1.14
N ALA A 230 17.49 -1.30 2.46
CA ALA A 230 16.65 -2.14 3.31
C ALA A 230 15.16 -1.80 3.08
N ALA A 231 14.32 -2.82 3.02
CA ALA A 231 12.87 -2.69 2.94
C ALA A 231 12.25 -2.71 4.34
N CYS A 232 11.10 -2.05 4.48
CA CYS A 232 10.28 -2.02 5.69
C CYS A 232 8.85 -2.44 5.37
N ALA A 233 8.43 -3.60 5.88
CA ALA A 233 7.06 -4.05 5.77
C ALA A 233 6.14 -3.20 6.65
N LYS A 234 5.18 -2.46 6.07
CA LYS A 234 4.30 -1.56 6.82
C LYS A 234 2.84 -1.64 6.37
N HIS A 235 1.89 -1.33 7.26
CA HIS A 235 2.03 -1.05 8.69
C HIS A 235 1.53 -2.26 9.48
N PHE A 236 2.32 -2.77 10.38
CA PHE A 236 2.04 -4.02 11.10
C PHE A 236 1.22 -3.73 12.38
N VAL A 237 -0.11 -4.04 12.42
CA VAL A 237 -0.88 -4.78 11.41
C VAL A 237 -2.35 -4.34 11.40
N ALA A 238 -3.05 -4.69 10.33
CA ALA A 238 -4.49 -4.48 10.14
C ALA A 238 -4.92 -3.02 9.91
N TYR A 239 -4.01 -2.11 9.60
CA TYR A 239 -4.33 -0.68 9.44
C TYR A 239 -5.34 -0.40 8.31
N GLY A 240 -5.36 -1.22 7.25
CA GLY A 240 -6.37 -1.13 6.18
C GLY A 240 -7.81 -1.46 6.61
N GLY A 241 -8.01 -1.88 7.87
CA GLY A 241 -9.32 -2.10 8.48
C GLY A 241 -9.84 -0.93 9.33
N ALA A 242 -9.19 0.25 9.27
CA ALA A 242 -9.57 1.42 10.06
C ALA A 242 -11.05 1.79 9.87
N GLU A 243 -11.77 1.98 10.99
CA GLU A 243 -13.21 2.19 10.99
C GLU A 243 -13.65 3.39 10.14
N GLY A 244 -14.57 3.12 9.21
CA GLY A 244 -15.13 4.12 8.31
C GLY A 244 -14.12 4.73 7.34
N GLY A 245 -12.96 4.08 7.11
CA GLY A 245 -11.90 4.59 6.26
C GLY A 245 -11.20 5.83 6.80
N ARG A 246 -11.42 6.17 8.06
CA ARG A 246 -10.76 7.33 8.70
C ARG A 246 -9.35 6.93 9.09
N ASP A 247 -8.39 7.70 8.62
CA ASP A 247 -6.99 7.44 8.94
C ASP A 247 -6.74 7.52 10.45
N TYR A 248 -5.78 6.76 10.96
CA TYR A 248 -5.42 6.67 12.38
C TYR A 248 -6.50 6.08 13.32
N ASN A 249 -7.58 5.53 12.75
CA ASN A 249 -8.70 5.02 13.53
C ASN A 249 -8.48 3.58 14.02
N THR A 250 -9.35 3.17 14.94
CA THR A 250 -9.32 1.84 15.54
C THR A 250 -9.68 0.73 14.55
N VAL A 251 -9.24 -0.49 14.88
CA VAL A 251 -9.61 -1.73 14.17
C VAL A 251 -10.07 -2.75 15.20
N ASP A 252 -11.21 -3.37 14.95
CA ASP A 252 -11.71 -4.49 15.75
C ASP A 252 -11.91 -5.70 14.82
N VAL A 253 -11.06 -6.71 14.97
CA VAL A 253 -11.06 -7.89 14.12
C VAL A 253 -10.80 -9.14 14.94
N SER A 254 -11.45 -10.24 14.53
CA SER A 254 -11.22 -11.55 15.11
C SER A 254 -9.83 -12.09 14.76
N GLU A 255 -9.33 -13.06 15.52
CA GLU A 255 -8.04 -13.74 15.23
C GLU A 255 -8.09 -14.41 13.85
N SER A 256 -9.20 -15.04 13.47
CA SER A 256 -9.33 -15.63 12.14
C SER A 256 -9.24 -14.59 11.03
N ARG A 257 -9.87 -13.43 11.19
CA ARG A 257 -9.80 -12.36 10.19
C ARG A 257 -8.40 -11.74 10.12
N LEU A 258 -7.75 -11.56 11.27
CA LEU A 258 -6.36 -11.10 11.33
C LEU A 258 -5.44 -12.04 10.54
N ARG A 259 -5.54 -13.35 10.76
CA ARG A 259 -4.67 -14.37 10.15
C ARG A 259 -4.99 -14.71 8.70
N ASN A 260 -6.25 -14.64 8.29
CA ASN A 260 -6.64 -14.99 6.93
C ASN A 260 -6.60 -13.79 5.97
N LEU A 261 -6.71 -12.54 6.47
CA LEU A 261 -6.80 -11.35 5.63
C LEU A 261 -5.57 -10.43 5.76
N TYR A 262 -5.21 -10.03 6.98
CA TYR A 262 -4.21 -8.96 7.18
C TYR A 262 -2.78 -9.45 7.29
N LEU A 263 -2.54 -10.62 7.88
CA LEU A 263 -1.21 -11.16 8.11
C LEU A 263 -0.51 -11.78 6.89
N PRO A 264 -1.20 -12.38 5.90
CA PRO A 264 -0.52 -13.08 4.80
C PRO A 264 0.46 -12.23 3.99
N PRO A 265 0.18 -10.95 3.65
CA PRO A 265 1.15 -10.12 2.95
C PRO A 265 2.43 -9.87 3.74
N PHE A 266 2.33 -9.68 5.07
CA PHE A 266 3.48 -9.49 5.94
C PHE A 266 4.33 -10.75 6.00
N LYS A 267 3.69 -11.93 6.17
CA LYS A 267 4.42 -13.20 6.13
C LYS A 267 5.19 -13.37 4.83
N ALA A 268 4.56 -13.06 3.69
CA ALA A 268 5.20 -13.13 2.37
C ALA A 268 6.37 -12.15 2.21
N ALA A 269 6.26 -10.94 2.78
CA ALA A 269 7.35 -9.97 2.78
C ALA A 269 8.53 -10.44 3.64
N LEU A 270 8.25 -11.02 4.81
CA LEU A 270 9.29 -11.58 5.69
C LEU A 270 9.96 -12.81 5.07
N ASP A 271 9.20 -13.68 4.43
CA ASP A 271 9.74 -14.84 3.69
C ASP A 271 10.59 -14.40 2.49
N ALA A 272 10.29 -13.23 1.91
CA ALA A 272 11.12 -12.59 0.89
C ALA A 272 12.36 -11.87 1.47
N GLY A 273 12.54 -11.86 2.79
CA GLY A 273 13.71 -11.33 3.49
C GLY A 273 13.61 -9.87 3.91
N ALA A 274 12.40 -9.29 4.07
CA ALA A 274 12.25 -7.91 4.55
C ALA A 274 13.07 -7.68 5.82
N ALA A 275 13.94 -6.67 5.79
CA ALA A 275 14.89 -6.41 6.87
C ALA A 275 14.25 -5.78 8.11
N THR A 276 13.15 -5.05 7.93
CA THR A 276 12.46 -4.32 8.99
C THR A 276 10.94 -4.39 8.85
N VAL A 277 10.27 -4.11 9.96
CA VAL A 277 8.81 -3.98 10.07
C VAL A 277 8.49 -2.68 10.78
N MET A 278 7.45 -1.97 10.37
CA MET A 278 6.93 -0.78 11.03
C MET A 278 5.60 -1.11 11.69
N ALA A 279 5.45 -0.81 12.98
CA ALA A 279 4.20 -0.96 13.70
C ALA A 279 3.17 0.08 13.22
N ALA A 280 1.89 -0.29 13.22
CA ALA A 280 0.81 0.54 12.72
C ALA A 280 0.28 1.56 13.74
N PHE A 281 -0.42 2.60 13.29
CA PHE A 281 -1.04 3.61 14.16
C PHE A 281 -2.27 3.11 14.92
N ASN A 282 -3.03 2.18 14.33
CA ASN A 282 -4.32 1.73 14.84
C ASN A 282 -4.22 0.88 16.11
N THR A 283 -5.34 0.79 16.82
CA THR A 283 -5.55 -0.26 17.82
C THR A 283 -6.06 -1.55 17.16
N ILE A 284 -5.83 -2.68 17.78
CA ILE A 284 -6.44 -3.98 17.43
C ILE A 284 -7.12 -4.48 18.70
N GLY A 285 -8.46 -4.58 18.68
CA GLY A 285 -9.22 -4.98 19.87
C GLY A 285 -8.92 -4.10 21.09
N GLY A 286 -8.74 -2.79 20.88
CA GLY A 286 -8.44 -1.81 21.92
C GLY A 286 -6.98 -1.69 22.33
N VAL A 287 -6.05 -2.52 21.78
CA VAL A 287 -4.61 -2.44 22.08
C VAL A 287 -3.88 -1.77 20.93
N PRO A 288 -3.22 -0.60 21.13
CA PRO A 288 -2.41 0.05 20.10
C PRO A 288 -1.33 -0.87 19.56
N ALA A 289 -1.12 -0.90 18.25
CA ALA A 289 -0.15 -1.80 17.62
C ALA A 289 1.27 -1.62 18.16
N HIS A 290 1.67 -0.40 18.53
CA HIS A 290 2.97 -0.09 19.15
C HIS A 290 3.13 -0.67 20.57
N ALA A 291 2.04 -1.01 21.24
CA ALA A 291 2.04 -1.59 22.58
C ALA A 291 1.45 -3.01 22.62
N ASN A 292 1.35 -3.69 21.48
CA ASN A 292 0.70 -4.99 21.35
C ASN A 292 1.71 -6.15 21.37
N PRO A 293 1.93 -6.85 22.50
CA PRO A 293 2.87 -7.96 22.58
C PRO A 293 2.40 -9.19 21.79
N HIS A 294 1.09 -9.40 21.60
CA HIS A 294 0.57 -10.49 20.79
C HIS A 294 1.07 -10.40 19.34
N THR A 295 0.93 -9.21 18.71
CA THR A 295 1.37 -9.06 17.32
C THR A 295 2.88 -8.94 17.18
N LEU A 296 3.54 -8.08 18.00
CA LEU A 296 4.97 -7.78 17.85
C LEU A 296 5.90 -8.85 18.44
N THR A 297 5.49 -9.54 19.47
CA THR A 297 6.31 -10.55 20.13
C THR A 297 5.83 -11.97 19.83
N ASP A 298 4.56 -12.30 20.08
CA ASP A 298 4.11 -13.70 19.96
C ASP A 298 4.02 -14.12 18.50
N LEU A 299 3.34 -13.36 17.65
CA LEU A 299 3.23 -13.65 16.22
C LEU A 299 4.56 -13.41 15.49
N LEU A 300 5.06 -12.16 15.55
CA LEU A 300 6.17 -11.74 14.69
C LEU A 300 7.48 -12.44 15.10
N ARG A 301 7.81 -12.47 16.42
CA ARG A 301 9.08 -13.00 16.91
C ARG A 301 9.05 -14.50 17.20
N ARG A 302 8.04 -14.96 17.97
CA ARG A 302 8.01 -16.35 18.45
C ARG A 302 7.47 -17.30 17.40
N GLU A 303 6.34 -16.97 16.77
CA GLU A 303 5.71 -17.84 15.78
C GLU A 303 6.45 -17.78 14.43
N TRP A 304 6.73 -16.58 13.92
CA TRP A 304 7.34 -16.42 12.60
C TRP A 304 8.87 -16.36 12.61
N GLY A 305 9.49 -16.22 13.79
CA GLY A 305 10.95 -16.20 13.93
C GLY A 305 11.62 -14.97 13.35
N PHE A 306 10.89 -13.85 13.17
CA PHE A 306 11.47 -12.64 12.63
C PHE A 306 12.52 -12.03 13.57
N ASP A 307 13.74 -11.87 13.07
CA ASP A 307 14.89 -11.35 13.84
C ASP A 307 15.37 -9.98 13.34
N GLY A 308 14.68 -9.39 12.37
CA GLY A 308 14.93 -8.03 11.90
C GLY A 308 14.44 -6.96 12.88
N MET A 309 14.63 -5.70 12.56
CA MET A 309 14.28 -4.56 13.38
C MET A 309 12.80 -4.19 13.26
N VAL A 310 12.14 -3.87 14.38
CA VAL A 310 10.83 -3.22 14.41
C VAL A 310 11.00 -1.75 14.75
N VAL A 311 10.49 -0.88 13.87
CA VAL A 311 10.45 0.56 14.10
C VAL A 311 9.01 0.99 14.42
N SER A 312 8.84 2.02 15.25
CA SER A 312 7.54 2.69 15.38
C SER A 312 7.21 3.47 14.11
N ASP A 313 5.95 3.80 13.91
CA ASP A 313 5.57 4.85 12.97
C ASP A 313 5.82 6.24 13.57
N TRP A 314 5.57 7.30 12.78
CA TRP A 314 5.81 8.70 13.14
C TRP A 314 5.08 9.06 14.46
N ASN A 315 5.84 9.40 15.49
CA ASN A 315 5.34 9.65 16.85
C ASN A 315 4.53 8.49 17.49
N GLY A 316 4.53 7.30 16.94
CA GLY A 316 3.67 6.21 17.37
C GLY A 316 3.86 5.78 18.83
N VAL A 317 5.05 5.99 19.41
CA VAL A 317 5.27 5.78 20.87
C VAL A 317 4.61 6.90 21.66
N GLN A 318 4.72 8.15 21.25
CA GLN A 318 4.05 9.28 21.88
C GLN A 318 2.53 9.11 21.85
N GLU A 319 1.98 8.54 20.77
CA GLU A 319 0.54 8.36 20.59
C GLU A 319 -0.10 7.36 21.56
N LEU A 320 0.68 6.55 22.26
CA LEU A 320 0.16 5.71 23.35
C LEU A 320 -0.49 6.52 24.49
N ILE A 321 -0.10 7.79 24.64
CA ILE A 321 -0.67 8.70 25.63
C ILE A 321 -2.09 9.12 25.22
N PRO A 322 -2.35 9.74 24.06
CA PRO A 322 -3.71 10.06 23.63
C PRO A 322 -4.60 8.82 23.39
N HIS A 323 -4.01 7.64 23.10
CA HIS A 323 -4.76 6.38 23.13
C HIS A 323 -5.28 6.02 24.53
N GLY A 324 -4.78 6.66 25.59
CA GLY A 324 -5.19 6.42 26.97
C GLY A 324 -4.65 5.11 27.58
N VAL A 325 -3.59 4.53 26.97
CA VAL A 325 -2.94 3.31 27.46
C VAL A 325 -1.63 3.59 28.19
N ALA A 326 -1.01 4.73 27.96
CA ALA A 326 0.17 5.22 28.66
C ALA A 326 -0.18 6.48 29.48
N GLU A 327 0.32 6.56 30.72
CA GLU A 327 0.12 7.71 31.59
C GLU A 327 1.00 8.90 31.20
N ASP A 328 2.23 8.62 30.83
CA ASP A 328 3.25 9.61 30.42
C ASP A 328 4.23 9.01 29.40
N GLY A 329 5.20 9.81 28.96
CA GLY A 329 6.23 9.37 28.02
C GLY A 329 7.11 8.23 28.56
N ALA A 330 7.31 8.11 29.87
CA ALA A 330 8.06 6.99 30.44
C ALA A 330 7.25 5.70 30.35
N ASP A 331 5.96 5.77 30.57
CA ASP A 331 5.07 4.61 30.44
C ASP A 331 4.91 4.21 28.97
N ALA A 332 4.80 5.18 28.07
CA ALA A 332 4.78 4.95 26.60
C ALA A 332 6.05 4.21 26.13
N ALA A 333 7.25 4.68 26.51
CA ALA A 333 8.51 4.03 26.17
C ALA A 333 8.59 2.61 26.72
N ARG A 334 8.14 2.39 27.95
CA ARG A 334 8.10 1.06 28.60
C ARG A 334 7.19 0.10 27.82
N LEU A 335 5.98 0.54 27.51
CA LEU A 335 5.00 -0.29 26.81
C LEU A 335 5.51 -0.67 25.42
N ALA A 336 5.96 0.28 24.62
CA ALA A 336 6.44 0.03 23.27
C ALA A 336 7.67 -0.89 23.24
N LEU A 337 8.70 -0.60 24.05
CA LEU A 337 9.91 -1.44 24.09
C LEU A 337 9.59 -2.85 24.53
N ASN A 338 8.78 -3.04 25.59
CA ASN A 338 8.43 -4.35 26.10
C ASN A 338 7.50 -5.13 25.16
N ALA A 339 6.66 -4.44 24.37
CA ALA A 339 5.84 -5.08 23.35
C ALA A 339 6.66 -5.62 22.16
N GLY A 340 7.81 -5.02 21.87
CA GLY A 340 8.68 -5.49 20.78
C GLY A 340 9.20 -4.43 19.82
N VAL A 341 8.86 -3.14 20.00
CA VAL A 341 9.42 -2.02 19.21
C VAL A 341 10.91 -1.88 19.55
N ASP A 342 11.78 -1.83 18.54
CA ASP A 342 13.23 -1.72 18.70
C ASP A 342 13.73 -0.28 18.50
N MET A 343 13.12 0.48 17.59
CA MET A 343 13.52 1.86 17.28
C MET A 343 12.33 2.81 17.38
N GLU A 344 12.50 3.91 18.10
CA GLU A 344 11.51 4.98 18.25
C GLU A 344 11.70 6.04 17.17
N MET A 345 10.65 6.26 16.34
CA MET A 345 10.65 7.26 15.29
C MET A 345 10.10 8.58 15.82
N THR A 346 10.87 9.64 15.68
CA THR A 346 10.61 11.06 15.97
C THR A 346 10.39 11.42 17.44
N SER A 347 9.54 10.73 18.20
CA SER A 347 9.49 10.94 19.65
C SER A 347 10.77 10.46 20.35
N THR A 348 11.01 10.91 21.58
CA THR A 348 12.30 10.72 22.26
C THR A 348 12.15 10.13 23.67
N HIS A 349 11.07 9.41 23.91
CA HIS A 349 10.73 8.92 25.24
C HIS A 349 11.70 7.88 25.77
N LEU A 350 12.17 6.98 24.88
CA LEU A 350 13.10 5.94 25.27
C LEU A 350 14.47 6.51 25.67
N VAL A 351 14.99 7.46 24.89
CA VAL A 351 16.26 8.16 25.24
C VAL A 351 16.12 8.98 26.52
N THR A 352 14.98 9.65 26.69
CA THR A 352 14.70 10.52 27.84
C THR A 352 14.53 9.73 29.13
N HIS A 353 13.80 8.63 29.10
CA HIS A 353 13.36 7.91 30.29
C HIS A 353 14.06 6.55 30.51
N GLY A 354 14.74 6.00 29.50
CA GLY A 354 15.26 4.63 29.51
C GLY A 354 16.19 4.33 30.67
N ARG A 355 17.08 5.26 31.04
CA ARG A 355 17.96 5.11 32.22
C ARG A 355 17.16 4.95 33.53
N ARG A 356 16.08 5.74 33.70
CA ARG A 356 15.20 5.66 34.88
C ARG A 356 14.46 4.33 34.88
N LEU A 357 13.87 3.96 33.74
CA LEU A 357 13.11 2.72 33.59
C LEU A 357 13.96 1.47 33.86
N LEU A 358 15.22 1.46 33.44
CA LEU A 358 16.18 0.39 33.76
C LEU A 358 16.46 0.30 35.27
N ARG A 359 16.73 1.44 35.96
CA ARG A 359 16.96 1.47 37.40
C ARG A 359 15.76 0.97 38.22
N GLU A 360 14.56 1.27 37.72
CA GLU A 360 13.29 0.86 38.33
C GLU A 360 12.91 -0.60 37.97
N GLY A 361 13.68 -1.28 37.13
CA GLY A 361 13.37 -2.63 36.64
C GLY A 361 12.14 -2.74 35.76
N ARG A 362 11.64 -1.62 35.20
CA ARG A 362 10.46 -1.56 34.34
C ARG A 362 10.74 -1.95 32.88
N ILE A 363 12.00 -1.86 32.47
CA ILE A 363 12.57 -2.47 31.25
C ILE A 363 13.83 -3.23 31.62
N SER A 364 14.19 -4.27 30.84
CA SER A 364 15.38 -5.05 31.11
C SER A 364 16.57 -4.60 30.24
N ALA A 365 17.80 -4.71 30.81
CA ALA A 365 19.01 -4.44 30.02
C ALA A 365 19.12 -5.41 28.83
N ARG A 366 18.70 -6.65 28.99
CA ARG A 366 18.65 -7.65 27.92
C ARG A 366 17.76 -7.17 26.77
N ARG A 367 16.55 -6.61 27.06
CA ARG A 367 15.64 -6.13 26.00
C ARG A 367 16.23 -4.95 25.25
N VAL A 368 16.93 -4.04 25.93
CA VAL A 368 17.67 -2.94 25.30
C VAL A 368 18.78 -3.49 24.40
N ASP A 369 19.58 -4.43 24.91
CA ASP A 369 20.68 -5.04 24.14
C ASP A 369 20.16 -5.80 22.90
N ASP A 370 19.06 -6.52 23.02
CA ASP A 370 18.39 -7.17 21.90
C ASP A 370 17.96 -6.18 20.81
N ALA A 371 17.37 -5.04 21.19
CA ALA A 371 16.96 -4.00 20.24
C ALA A 371 18.17 -3.39 19.52
N VAL A 372 19.21 -3.00 20.28
CA VAL A 372 20.46 -2.45 19.74
C VAL A 372 21.12 -3.45 18.80
N ALA A 373 21.15 -4.74 19.19
CA ALA A 373 21.73 -5.77 18.33
C ALA A 373 21.06 -5.85 16.96
N ARG A 374 19.74 -5.71 16.89
CA ARG A 374 19.01 -5.69 15.60
C ARG A 374 19.37 -4.47 14.74
N VAL A 375 19.44 -3.30 15.35
CA VAL A 375 19.90 -2.08 14.65
C VAL A 375 21.32 -2.25 14.11
N LEU A 376 22.24 -2.75 14.94
CA LEU A 376 23.63 -2.95 14.52
C LEU A 376 23.76 -4.01 13.43
N ARG A 377 23.02 -5.14 13.52
CA ARG A 377 22.99 -6.16 12.46
C ARG A 377 22.56 -5.57 11.13
N LEU A 378 21.53 -4.73 11.11
CA LEU A 378 21.08 -4.06 9.88
C LEU A 378 22.19 -3.18 9.30
N LYS A 379 22.87 -2.39 10.13
CA LYS A 379 24.01 -1.55 9.69
C LYS A 379 25.15 -2.40 9.11
N PHE A 380 25.47 -3.55 9.74
CA PHE A 380 26.46 -4.48 9.17
C PHE A 380 26.00 -5.13 7.88
N ALA A 381 24.73 -5.52 7.79
CA ALA A 381 24.15 -6.14 6.60
C ALA A 381 24.15 -5.17 5.40
N LEU A 382 23.95 -3.89 5.65
CA LEU A 382 24.04 -2.81 4.66
C LEU A 382 25.49 -2.45 4.28
N GLY A 383 26.49 -3.02 4.99
CA GLY A 383 27.91 -2.74 4.75
C GLY A 383 28.40 -1.37 5.26
N LEU A 384 27.62 -0.68 6.10
CA LEU A 384 27.91 0.70 6.50
C LEU A 384 29.19 0.86 7.33
N PHE A 385 29.61 -0.17 8.06
CA PHE A 385 30.87 -0.14 8.80
C PHE A 385 32.12 -0.21 7.89
N ALA A 386 31.97 -0.80 6.69
CA ALA A 386 33.06 -0.88 5.72
C ALA A 386 32.99 0.29 4.71
N HIS A 387 31.80 0.72 4.35
CA HIS A 387 31.52 1.75 3.35
C HIS A 387 30.43 2.69 3.87
N PRO A 388 30.78 3.61 4.82
CA PRO A 388 29.80 4.50 5.43
C PRO A 388 29.32 5.62 4.50
N TYR A 389 30.09 5.96 3.47
CA TYR A 389 29.86 7.12 2.60
C TYR A 389 29.31 6.70 1.24
N ALA A 390 28.43 7.53 0.69
CA ALA A 390 28.00 7.45 -0.70
C ALA A 390 29.05 8.08 -1.63
N ASP A 391 29.08 7.66 -2.87
CA ASP A 391 29.89 8.29 -3.93
C ASP A 391 29.21 9.59 -4.37
N GLU A 392 29.82 10.75 -4.01
CA GLU A 392 29.24 12.07 -4.27
C GLU A 392 29.23 12.41 -5.77
N ASP A 393 30.23 11.94 -6.52
CA ASP A 393 30.35 12.19 -7.96
C ASP A 393 29.51 11.21 -8.80
N GLY A 394 29.27 10.01 -8.27
CA GLY A 394 28.42 8.99 -8.88
C GLY A 394 26.93 9.07 -8.53
N ALA A 395 26.52 10.11 -7.78
CA ALA A 395 25.12 10.26 -7.38
C ALA A 395 24.19 10.48 -8.59
N ILE A 396 23.14 9.64 -8.69
CA ILE A 396 22.14 9.76 -9.76
C ILE A 396 21.27 10.99 -9.47
N GLY A 397 21.29 11.96 -10.39
CA GLY A 397 20.57 13.24 -10.24
C GLY A 397 19.31 13.37 -11.10
N ALA A 398 18.99 12.36 -11.95
CA ALA A 398 17.84 12.41 -12.85
C ALA A 398 17.40 11.02 -13.31
N PRO A 399 16.12 10.88 -13.73
CA PRO A 399 15.62 9.67 -14.37
C PRO A 399 16.37 9.32 -15.65
N SER A 400 16.92 8.12 -15.76
CA SER A 400 17.52 7.63 -16.99
C SER A 400 16.46 7.30 -18.05
N ALA A 401 16.84 7.27 -19.34
CA ALA A 401 15.94 6.83 -20.42
C ALA A 401 15.40 5.40 -20.16
N LYS A 402 16.23 4.51 -19.60
CA LYS A 402 15.85 3.14 -19.22
C LYS A 402 14.84 3.14 -18.07
N SER A 403 15.03 3.97 -17.06
CA SER A 403 14.09 4.11 -15.94
C SER A 403 12.74 4.67 -16.41
N ARG A 404 12.76 5.71 -17.25
CA ARG A 404 11.54 6.29 -17.85
C ARG A 404 10.78 5.27 -18.72
N ALA A 405 11.49 4.50 -19.54
CA ALA A 405 10.87 3.43 -20.32
C ALA A 405 10.21 2.35 -19.43
N ALA A 406 10.83 2.00 -18.31
CA ALA A 406 10.26 1.08 -17.33
C ALA A 406 9.00 1.68 -16.67
N ALA A 407 9.02 2.96 -16.28
CA ALA A 407 7.86 3.65 -15.72
C ALA A 407 6.70 3.74 -16.72
N ARG A 408 6.98 4.04 -18.02
CA ARG A 408 5.97 4.05 -19.09
C ARG A 408 5.34 2.68 -19.30
N ALA A 409 6.14 1.63 -19.34
CA ALA A 409 5.64 0.25 -19.46
C ALA A 409 4.79 -0.15 -18.25
N ALA A 410 5.20 0.22 -17.03
CA ALA A 410 4.43 0.01 -15.81
C ALA A 410 3.07 0.73 -15.88
N ALA A 411 3.05 2.01 -16.27
CA ALA A 411 1.84 2.82 -16.38
C ALA A 411 0.87 2.22 -17.41
N SER A 412 1.33 1.93 -18.63
CA SER A 412 0.48 1.37 -19.69
C SER A 412 -0.11 0.00 -19.29
N ARG A 413 0.67 -0.84 -18.59
CA ARG A 413 0.26 -2.18 -18.15
C ARG A 413 -0.74 -2.16 -17.00
N SER A 414 -0.78 -1.06 -16.24
CA SER A 414 -1.63 -0.87 -15.06
C SER A 414 -3.01 -0.29 -15.40
N MET A 415 -3.20 0.27 -16.59
CA MET A 415 -4.47 0.89 -16.98
C MET A 415 -5.56 -0.15 -17.17
N VAL A 416 -6.75 0.14 -16.63
CA VAL A 416 -7.90 -0.77 -16.65
C VAL A 416 -9.01 -0.20 -17.51
N LEU A 417 -9.36 -0.92 -18.57
CA LEU A 417 -10.51 -0.57 -19.41
C LEU A 417 -11.79 -1.11 -18.76
N LEU A 418 -12.60 -0.23 -18.15
CA LEU A 418 -13.84 -0.63 -17.49
C LEU A 418 -14.99 -0.87 -18.45
N LYS A 419 -15.09 -0.04 -19.50
CA LYS A 419 -16.18 -0.05 -20.48
C LYS A 419 -15.66 0.38 -21.86
N ASN A 420 -16.16 -0.22 -22.94
CA ASN A 420 -15.82 0.14 -24.32
C ASN A 420 -16.93 -0.25 -25.29
N ASP A 421 -18.07 0.42 -25.17
CA ASP A 421 -19.22 0.18 -26.02
C ASP A 421 -18.94 0.63 -27.45
N ARG A 422 -19.41 -0.15 -28.41
CA ARG A 422 -19.25 0.12 -29.84
C ARG A 422 -17.80 0.28 -30.30
N GLY A 423 -16.82 -0.10 -29.49
CA GLY A 423 -15.41 -0.06 -29.86
C GLY A 423 -14.87 1.35 -30.07
N VAL A 424 -15.25 2.33 -29.23
CA VAL A 424 -14.72 3.71 -29.29
C VAL A 424 -13.21 3.71 -29.12
N LEU A 425 -12.67 2.86 -28.27
CA LEU A 425 -11.23 2.61 -28.14
C LEU A 425 -10.81 1.34 -28.88
N PRO A 426 -9.60 1.29 -29.46
CA PRO A 426 -8.63 2.38 -29.56
C PRO A 426 -9.01 3.42 -30.60
N LEU A 427 -8.62 4.67 -30.33
CA LEU A 427 -8.78 5.79 -31.25
C LEU A 427 -7.93 5.56 -32.52
N ALA A 428 -8.47 5.95 -33.68
CA ALA A 428 -7.70 5.93 -34.91
C ALA A 428 -6.65 7.06 -34.92
N ARG A 429 -5.41 6.76 -35.30
CA ARG A 429 -4.37 7.79 -35.46
C ARG A 429 -4.66 8.78 -36.58
N SER A 430 -5.57 8.42 -37.51
CA SER A 430 -6.02 9.20 -38.63
C SER A 430 -7.30 9.99 -38.32
N VAL A 431 -7.78 10.04 -37.07
CA VAL A 431 -8.94 10.87 -36.71
C VAL A 431 -8.67 12.32 -37.03
N GLY A 432 -9.62 13.00 -37.73
CA GLY A 432 -9.42 14.36 -38.23
C GLY A 432 -9.39 15.41 -37.12
N SER A 433 -10.19 15.21 -36.06
CA SER A 433 -10.26 16.15 -34.94
C SER A 433 -10.53 15.47 -33.62
N LEU A 434 -9.85 15.93 -32.55
CA LEU A 434 -9.92 15.45 -31.18
C LEU A 434 -10.13 16.63 -30.21
N ALA A 435 -11.00 16.44 -29.22
CA ALA A 435 -11.03 17.32 -28.05
C ALA A 435 -10.40 16.61 -26.84
N VAL A 436 -9.59 17.34 -26.09
CA VAL A 436 -9.09 16.90 -24.75
C VAL A 436 -9.68 17.88 -23.75
N VAL A 437 -10.57 17.42 -22.90
CA VAL A 437 -11.25 18.27 -21.92
C VAL A 437 -11.11 17.70 -20.51
N GLY A 438 -11.37 18.53 -19.51
CA GLY A 438 -11.29 18.14 -18.11
C GLY A 438 -10.04 18.69 -17.40
N PRO A 439 -10.06 18.69 -16.05
CA PRO A 439 -9.05 19.33 -15.23
C PRO A 439 -7.65 18.71 -15.35
N PHE A 440 -7.56 17.44 -15.75
CA PHE A 440 -6.30 16.72 -15.89
C PHE A 440 -5.83 16.55 -17.35
N GLY A 441 -6.56 17.14 -18.32
CA GLY A 441 -6.19 17.05 -19.74
C GLY A 441 -4.84 17.69 -20.06
N ASP A 442 -4.58 18.88 -19.51
CA ASP A 442 -3.31 19.62 -19.64
C ASP A 442 -2.69 19.89 -18.25
N SER A 443 -2.66 18.87 -17.42
CA SER A 443 -2.09 18.93 -16.08
C SER A 443 -0.85 18.03 -15.97
N THR A 444 0.13 18.49 -15.21
CA THR A 444 1.28 17.71 -14.79
C THR A 444 1.06 17.03 -13.43
N ASP A 445 -0.08 17.28 -12.76
CA ASP A 445 -0.43 16.75 -11.44
C ASP A 445 -0.97 15.31 -11.54
N LEU A 446 -0.14 14.42 -12.11
CA LEU A 446 -0.45 13.01 -12.41
C LEU A 446 0.50 12.03 -11.71
N LEU A 447 1.39 12.53 -10.85
CA LEU A 447 2.41 11.71 -10.22
C LEU A 447 1.85 10.85 -9.07
N GLY A 448 0.80 11.31 -8.38
CA GLY A 448 0.22 10.65 -7.22
C GLY A 448 0.78 11.17 -5.88
N THR A 449 0.43 10.48 -4.80
CA THR A 449 0.90 10.76 -3.43
C THR A 449 2.31 10.20 -3.19
N TRP A 450 2.98 10.62 -2.12
CA TRP A 450 4.32 10.12 -1.72
C TRP A 450 5.42 10.28 -2.79
N VAL A 451 5.36 11.33 -3.58
CA VAL A 451 6.42 11.68 -4.53
C VAL A 451 7.47 12.52 -3.81
N MET A 452 8.73 12.23 -4.08
CA MET A 452 9.84 13.07 -3.59
C MET A 452 9.65 14.52 -4.04
N PRO A 453 9.54 15.50 -3.14
CA PRO A 453 9.27 16.90 -3.52
C PRO A 453 10.20 17.45 -4.60
N PRO A 454 11.53 17.25 -4.54
CA PRO A 454 12.42 17.71 -5.62
C PRO A 454 12.22 16.95 -6.93
N ALA A 455 11.76 15.70 -6.90
CA ALA A 455 11.46 14.95 -8.13
C ALA A 455 10.19 15.48 -8.79
N ALA A 456 9.15 15.78 -8.02
CA ALA A 456 7.91 16.37 -8.54
C ALA A 456 8.17 17.73 -9.23
N GLU A 457 9.03 18.55 -8.66
CA GLU A 457 9.39 19.85 -9.21
C GLU A 457 10.27 19.75 -10.47
N LYS A 458 11.32 18.92 -10.42
CA LYS A 458 12.31 18.81 -11.51
C LYS A 458 11.86 17.93 -12.67
N PHE A 459 11.04 16.96 -12.40
CA PHE A 459 10.63 15.93 -13.35
C PHE A 459 9.10 15.72 -13.32
N PRO A 460 8.30 16.76 -13.66
CA PRO A 460 6.84 16.65 -13.68
C PRO A 460 6.37 15.61 -14.70
N ALA A 461 5.15 15.13 -14.55
CA ALA A 461 4.52 14.25 -15.52
C ALA A 461 4.30 14.93 -16.85
N GLY A 462 4.41 14.17 -17.94
CA GLY A 462 3.98 14.64 -19.26
C GLY A 462 2.45 14.75 -19.34
N THR A 463 1.93 15.83 -19.94
CA THR A 463 0.48 16.06 -20.02
C THR A 463 -0.19 15.12 -21.03
N VAL A 464 -1.47 14.81 -20.81
CA VAL A 464 -2.29 14.02 -21.75
C VAL A 464 -2.44 14.76 -23.08
N LEU A 465 -2.70 16.06 -23.04
CA LEU A 465 -2.87 16.92 -24.22
C LEU A 465 -1.67 16.85 -25.16
N ASP A 466 -0.47 17.03 -24.62
CA ASP A 466 0.77 16.97 -25.42
C ASP A 466 1.04 15.57 -25.97
N ALA A 467 0.72 14.54 -25.21
CA ALA A 467 0.90 13.17 -25.67
C ALA A 467 -0.10 12.82 -26.79
N VAL A 468 -1.36 13.27 -26.70
CA VAL A 468 -2.37 13.11 -27.77
C VAL A 468 -1.94 13.84 -29.03
N ARG A 469 -1.45 15.08 -28.93
CA ARG A 469 -0.92 15.84 -30.09
C ARG A 469 0.23 15.09 -30.79
N ARG A 470 1.14 14.51 -30.02
CA ARG A 470 2.25 13.72 -30.58
C ARG A 470 1.80 12.40 -31.21
N ALA A 471 0.77 11.76 -30.65
CA ALA A 471 0.27 10.46 -31.14
C ALA A 471 -0.56 10.59 -32.43
N ALA A 472 -1.21 11.74 -32.64
CA ALA A 472 -2.05 12.06 -33.79
C ALA A 472 -1.65 13.40 -34.45
N PRO A 473 -0.45 13.50 -35.08
CA PRO A 473 0.10 14.77 -35.53
C PRO A 473 -0.69 15.38 -36.72
N GLY A 474 -1.51 14.58 -37.39
CA GLY A 474 -2.41 15.05 -38.50
C GLY A 474 -3.77 15.55 -38.02
N SER A 475 -4.08 15.42 -36.73
CA SER A 475 -5.38 15.78 -36.16
C SER A 475 -5.42 17.24 -35.68
N THR A 476 -6.58 17.90 -35.83
CA THR A 476 -6.84 19.13 -35.09
C THR A 476 -7.18 18.79 -33.64
N VAL A 477 -6.32 19.17 -32.69
CA VAL A 477 -6.54 18.93 -31.27
C VAL A 477 -6.99 20.19 -30.54
N ARG A 478 -8.24 20.20 -30.07
CA ARG A 478 -8.83 21.28 -29.26
C ARG A 478 -8.69 20.93 -27.78
N HIS A 479 -8.56 21.94 -26.94
CA HIS A 479 -8.49 21.79 -25.48
C HIS A 479 -9.39 22.80 -24.77
N ALA A 480 -10.07 22.33 -23.73
CA ALA A 480 -10.74 23.18 -22.75
C ALA A 480 -10.75 22.48 -21.40
N ARG A 481 -10.33 23.18 -20.36
CA ARG A 481 -10.29 22.63 -19.01
C ARG A 481 -11.70 22.27 -18.47
N GLY A 482 -12.70 23.07 -18.81
CA GLY A 482 -14.10 22.88 -18.41
C GLY A 482 -14.37 23.22 -16.96
N VAL A 483 -13.72 22.49 -16.04
CA VAL A 483 -13.86 22.67 -14.59
C VAL A 483 -12.51 22.58 -13.89
N ALA A 484 -12.42 23.03 -12.63
CA ALA A 484 -11.28 22.80 -11.76
C ALA A 484 -11.28 21.36 -11.21
N PRO A 485 -10.13 20.84 -10.68
CA PRO A 485 -10.09 19.54 -10.02
C PRO A 485 -11.01 19.42 -8.80
N GLN A 486 -11.29 20.54 -8.15
CA GLN A 486 -12.18 20.69 -7.00
C GLN A 486 -12.95 22.00 -7.12
N GLY A 487 -14.05 22.15 -6.35
CA GLY A 487 -14.93 23.34 -6.39
C GLY A 487 -16.06 23.20 -7.39
N ASP A 488 -17.04 24.08 -7.27
CA ASP A 488 -18.35 23.97 -7.94
C ASP A 488 -18.49 24.91 -9.13
N ASP A 489 -17.41 25.56 -9.60
CA ASP A 489 -17.44 26.46 -10.76
C ASP A 489 -17.66 25.67 -12.04
N THR A 490 -18.78 25.93 -12.68
CA THR A 490 -19.21 25.33 -13.96
C THR A 490 -19.03 26.26 -15.16
N SER A 491 -18.51 27.47 -14.97
CA SER A 491 -18.44 28.54 -16.00
C SER A 491 -17.61 28.12 -17.23
N GLY A 492 -16.68 27.19 -17.09
CA GLY A 492 -15.88 26.67 -18.20
C GLY A 492 -16.54 25.52 -18.99
N ILE A 493 -17.65 24.92 -18.50
CA ILE A 493 -18.33 23.79 -19.18
C ILE A 493 -18.76 24.14 -20.61
N PRO A 494 -19.35 25.31 -20.88
CA PRO A 494 -19.75 25.67 -22.27
C PRO A 494 -18.59 25.64 -23.28
N ALA A 495 -17.37 26.04 -22.86
CA ALA A 495 -16.17 25.97 -23.70
C ALA A 495 -15.74 24.52 -23.98
N ALA A 496 -15.86 23.62 -22.98
CA ALA A 496 -15.58 22.21 -23.15
C ALA A 496 -16.61 21.52 -24.07
N VAL A 497 -17.88 21.86 -23.93
CA VAL A 497 -18.95 21.37 -24.80
C VAL A 497 -18.71 21.83 -26.25
N ALA A 498 -18.41 23.12 -26.48
CA ALA A 498 -18.10 23.64 -27.84
C ALA A 498 -16.86 22.94 -28.44
N ALA A 499 -15.85 22.63 -27.65
CA ALA A 499 -14.69 21.85 -28.10
C ALA A 499 -15.11 20.43 -28.53
N ALA A 500 -15.97 19.78 -27.73
CA ALA A 500 -16.48 18.43 -27.98
C ALA A 500 -17.36 18.38 -29.25
N GLU A 501 -18.28 19.32 -29.43
CA GLU A 501 -19.14 19.41 -30.60
C GLU A 501 -18.36 19.62 -31.90
N ALA A 502 -17.28 20.41 -31.84
CA ALA A 502 -16.41 20.71 -32.96
C ALA A 502 -15.46 19.59 -33.38
N CYS A 503 -15.43 18.47 -32.66
CA CYS A 503 -14.52 17.36 -32.88
C CYS A 503 -15.26 16.04 -33.14
N GLU A 504 -14.55 15.07 -33.76
CA GLU A 504 -15.07 13.73 -34.02
C GLU A 504 -15.15 12.88 -32.76
N VAL A 505 -14.21 13.06 -31.81
CA VAL A 505 -14.14 12.33 -30.54
C VAL A 505 -13.57 13.20 -29.44
N THR A 506 -14.02 12.98 -28.22
CA THR A 506 -13.53 13.70 -27.02
C THR A 506 -12.88 12.77 -26.01
N VAL A 507 -11.74 13.17 -25.48
CA VAL A 507 -11.09 12.55 -24.30
C VAL A 507 -11.36 13.44 -23.08
N VAL A 508 -12.16 12.97 -22.15
CA VAL A 508 -12.53 13.66 -20.90
C VAL A 508 -11.64 13.14 -19.78
N VAL A 509 -10.72 13.96 -19.27
CA VAL A 509 -9.76 13.56 -18.24
C VAL A 509 -10.17 14.14 -16.90
N VAL A 510 -10.71 13.30 -16.03
CA VAL A 510 -11.30 13.65 -14.72
C VAL A 510 -10.79 12.75 -13.61
N GLY A 511 -11.08 13.08 -12.35
CA GLY A 511 -10.71 12.25 -11.21
C GLY A 511 -10.29 13.05 -9.99
N GLU A 512 -9.39 12.47 -9.19
CA GLU A 512 -8.86 13.06 -7.95
C GLU A 512 -7.48 13.68 -8.17
N PRO A 513 -7.21 14.90 -7.65
CA PRO A 513 -5.84 15.37 -7.49
C PRO A 513 -5.11 14.52 -6.42
N PRO A 514 -3.76 14.42 -6.48
CA PRO A 514 -2.98 13.64 -5.50
C PRO A 514 -3.27 13.99 -4.03
N ALA A 515 -3.62 15.24 -3.75
CA ALA A 515 -3.93 15.70 -2.39
C ALA A 515 -5.21 15.08 -1.78
N LEU A 516 -6.06 14.44 -2.58
CA LEU A 516 -7.27 13.75 -2.10
C LEU A 516 -7.07 12.25 -1.85
N SER A 517 -5.85 11.72 -2.03
CA SER A 517 -5.49 10.34 -1.74
C SER A 517 -4.16 10.26 -0.99
N GLY A 518 -3.84 9.13 -0.36
CA GLY A 518 -2.71 8.94 0.52
C GLY A 518 -3.04 9.20 1.98
N GLU A 519 -2.02 9.48 2.77
CA GLU A 519 -2.14 9.68 4.23
C GLU A 519 -2.98 10.91 4.57
N ALA A 520 -3.79 10.80 5.63
CA ALA A 520 -4.71 11.82 6.11
C ALA A 520 -5.73 12.32 5.06
N ALA A 521 -5.99 11.54 4.01
CA ALA A 521 -6.87 11.89 2.90
C ALA A 521 -8.11 10.97 2.82
N ALA A 522 -8.72 10.65 3.95
CA ALA A 522 -9.99 9.93 4.00
C ALA A 522 -11.13 10.79 3.42
N ARG A 523 -11.99 10.19 2.59
CA ARG A 523 -13.15 10.86 1.98
C ARG A 523 -14.44 10.09 2.30
N SER A 524 -15.45 10.77 2.82
CA SER A 524 -16.79 10.19 3.06
C SER A 524 -17.58 10.02 1.76
N ASP A 525 -17.42 10.93 0.82
CA ASP A 525 -17.92 10.82 -0.55
C ASP A 525 -16.72 10.57 -1.49
N ILE A 526 -16.78 9.47 -2.23
CA ILE A 526 -15.75 9.05 -3.18
C ILE A 526 -16.23 9.14 -4.63
N GLY A 527 -17.18 10.04 -4.91
CA GLY A 527 -17.55 10.45 -6.27
C GLY A 527 -16.48 11.36 -6.90
N LEU A 528 -16.71 11.75 -8.16
CA LEU A 528 -15.89 12.77 -8.83
C LEU A 528 -15.94 14.07 -8.03
N PRO A 529 -14.79 14.68 -7.69
CA PRO A 529 -14.76 15.91 -6.91
C PRO A 529 -15.38 17.11 -7.67
N GLY A 530 -16.05 17.99 -6.93
CA GLY A 530 -16.56 19.26 -7.46
C GLY A 530 -17.50 19.10 -8.65
N ALA A 531 -17.37 19.97 -9.63
CA ALA A 531 -18.23 20.02 -10.82
C ALA A 531 -17.83 19.03 -11.93
N GLN A 532 -16.93 18.09 -11.69
CA GLN A 532 -16.42 17.18 -12.74
C GLN A 532 -17.51 16.26 -13.31
N ARG A 533 -18.49 15.82 -12.48
CA ARG A 533 -19.62 15.03 -12.94
C ARG A 533 -20.47 15.80 -13.94
N GLN A 534 -20.78 17.07 -13.65
CA GLN A 534 -21.54 17.94 -14.57
C GLN A 534 -20.82 18.11 -15.91
N LEU A 535 -19.48 18.18 -15.91
CA LEU A 535 -18.70 18.20 -17.16
C LEU A 535 -18.89 16.92 -17.98
N VAL A 536 -18.79 15.73 -17.34
CA VAL A 536 -19.01 14.44 -18.02
C VAL A 536 -20.42 14.37 -18.60
N GLU A 537 -21.44 14.77 -17.82
CA GLU A 537 -22.84 14.79 -18.26
C GLU A 537 -23.07 15.76 -19.42
N ALA A 538 -22.46 16.95 -19.38
CA ALA A 538 -22.58 17.94 -20.46
C ALA A 538 -21.91 17.46 -21.76
N VAL A 539 -20.73 16.81 -21.67
CA VAL A 539 -20.10 16.23 -22.87
C VAL A 539 -20.92 15.04 -23.39
N ALA A 540 -21.51 14.20 -22.53
CA ALA A 540 -22.42 13.15 -22.96
C ALA A 540 -23.64 13.71 -23.68
N GLY A 541 -24.16 14.87 -23.27
CA GLY A 541 -25.27 15.58 -23.90
C GLY A 541 -25.03 16.02 -25.36
N THR A 542 -23.77 16.10 -25.80
CA THR A 542 -23.42 16.41 -27.21
C THR A 542 -23.78 15.29 -28.21
N GLY A 543 -23.98 14.06 -27.69
CA GLY A 543 -24.20 12.86 -28.50
C GLY A 543 -22.98 12.41 -29.33
N LYS A 544 -21.84 13.08 -29.22
CA LYS A 544 -20.58 12.72 -29.89
C LYS A 544 -19.88 11.60 -29.16
N PRO A 545 -19.07 10.76 -29.83
CA PRO A 545 -18.23 9.76 -29.20
C PRO A 545 -17.25 10.39 -28.18
N PHE A 546 -17.13 9.82 -27.00
CA PHE A 546 -16.15 10.26 -26.01
C PHE A 546 -15.62 9.11 -25.15
N VAL A 547 -14.48 9.35 -24.54
CA VAL A 547 -13.80 8.47 -23.60
C VAL A 547 -13.59 9.21 -22.30
N VAL A 548 -13.97 8.62 -21.18
CA VAL A 548 -13.61 9.14 -19.84
C VAL A 548 -12.32 8.44 -19.39
N VAL A 549 -11.31 9.24 -19.08
CA VAL A 549 -10.07 8.80 -18.44
C VAL A 549 -10.13 9.22 -16.98
N LEU A 550 -10.09 8.23 -16.07
CA LEU A 550 -10.09 8.46 -14.63
C LEU A 550 -8.65 8.49 -14.09
N VAL A 551 -8.29 9.62 -13.50
CA VAL A 551 -7.06 9.79 -12.71
C VAL A 551 -7.46 9.71 -11.23
N ASN A 552 -7.00 8.70 -10.49
CA ASN A 552 -7.52 8.43 -9.16
C ASN A 552 -6.55 7.60 -8.30
N GLY A 553 -6.62 7.82 -6.99
CA GLY A 553 -5.87 7.05 -5.99
C GLY A 553 -6.69 5.99 -5.26
N ARG A 554 -7.98 5.87 -5.56
CA ARG A 554 -8.94 4.93 -4.96
C ARG A 554 -10.03 4.54 -5.97
N PRO A 555 -10.80 3.46 -5.79
CA PRO A 555 -12.00 3.23 -6.58
C PRO A 555 -13.03 4.34 -6.31
N LEU A 556 -13.44 5.05 -7.35
CA LEU A 556 -14.46 6.07 -7.26
C LEU A 556 -15.85 5.48 -7.49
N THR A 557 -16.88 6.08 -6.89
CA THR A 557 -18.27 5.80 -7.28
C THR A 557 -18.54 6.45 -8.64
N VAL A 558 -18.94 5.62 -9.60
CA VAL A 558 -19.14 6.03 -10.99
C VAL A 558 -20.55 5.67 -11.52
N ALA A 559 -21.37 5.02 -10.70
CA ALA A 559 -22.66 4.45 -11.09
C ALA A 559 -23.64 5.48 -11.65
N ASP A 560 -23.58 6.73 -11.20
CA ASP A 560 -24.47 7.81 -11.58
C ASP A 560 -24.22 8.38 -12.99
N TRP A 561 -23.05 8.13 -13.59
CA TRP A 561 -22.68 8.65 -14.91
C TRP A 561 -22.09 7.61 -15.87
N VAL A 562 -21.58 6.48 -15.39
CA VAL A 562 -20.82 5.50 -16.20
C VAL A 562 -21.63 4.94 -17.38
N GLU A 563 -22.95 4.78 -17.22
CA GLU A 563 -23.80 4.26 -18.29
C GLU A 563 -23.91 5.22 -19.50
N ARG A 564 -23.70 6.52 -19.26
CA ARG A 564 -23.70 7.55 -20.32
C ARG A 564 -22.38 7.59 -21.10
N ALA A 565 -21.28 7.10 -20.49
CA ALA A 565 -19.97 7.09 -21.12
C ALA A 565 -19.79 5.83 -21.98
N PRO A 566 -19.53 5.97 -23.30
CA PRO A 566 -19.33 4.81 -24.16
C PRO A 566 -18.01 4.09 -23.90
N ALA A 567 -16.99 4.77 -23.39
CA ALA A 567 -15.73 4.16 -22.95
C ALA A 567 -15.20 4.80 -21.68
N VAL A 568 -14.67 3.98 -20.75
CA VAL A 568 -14.09 4.42 -19.48
C VAL A 568 -12.78 3.68 -19.24
N LEU A 569 -11.71 4.44 -19.08
CA LEU A 569 -10.35 3.95 -18.81
C LEU A 569 -9.87 4.48 -17.46
N VAL A 570 -9.55 3.60 -16.52
CA VAL A 570 -8.89 3.95 -15.27
C VAL A 570 -7.39 4.01 -15.52
N ALA A 571 -6.82 5.19 -15.34
CA ALA A 571 -5.39 5.45 -15.47
C ALA A 571 -4.67 5.42 -14.11
N TRP A 572 -5.41 5.52 -13.02
CA TRP A 572 -4.89 5.76 -11.67
C TRP A 572 -4.06 7.06 -11.62
N HIS A 573 -3.02 7.13 -10.75
CA HIS A 573 -1.94 8.12 -10.89
C HIS A 573 -0.75 7.43 -11.58
N PRO A 574 -0.52 7.70 -12.87
CA PRO A 574 0.39 6.90 -13.68
C PRO A 574 1.88 7.24 -13.54
N GLY A 575 2.23 8.25 -12.74
CA GLY A 575 3.62 8.65 -12.54
C GLY A 575 4.19 9.51 -13.67
N ILE A 576 5.52 9.56 -13.77
CA ILE A 576 6.26 10.51 -14.63
C ILE A 576 5.95 10.37 -16.13
N GLU A 577 5.60 9.17 -16.59
CA GLU A 577 5.29 8.86 -17.99
C GLU A 577 3.78 8.82 -18.28
N ALA A 578 2.96 9.51 -17.49
CA ALA A 578 1.50 9.50 -17.57
C ALA A 578 0.97 9.77 -18.99
N GLY A 579 1.30 10.92 -19.57
CA GLY A 579 0.84 11.29 -20.90
C GLY A 579 1.23 10.29 -22.00
N PRO A 580 2.53 9.96 -22.16
CA PRO A 580 2.98 8.96 -23.13
C PRO A 580 2.32 7.59 -22.96
N ALA A 581 2.16 7.10 -21.73
CA ALA A 581 1.52 5.81 -21.44
C ALA A 581 0.03 5.83 -21.78
N LEU A 582 -0.68 6.94 -21.47
CA LEU A 582 -2.08 7.12 -21.84
C LEU A 582 -2.25 7.15 -23.37
N ALA A 583 -1.40 7.88 -24.07
CA ALA A 583 -1.47 7.91 -25.53
C ALA A 583 -1.23 6.53 -26.16
N ASP A 584 -0.29 5.72 -25.61
CA ASP A 584 -0.07 4.35 -26.07
C ASP A 584 -1.32 3.47 -25.97
N VAL A 585 -2.07 3.62 -24.87
CA VAL A 585 -3.31 2.87 -24.68
C VAL A 585 -4.43 3.47 -25.52
N LEU A 586 -4.68 4.78 -25.47
CA LEU A 586 -5.77 5.43 -26.21
C LEU A 586 -5.71 5.16 -27.72
N PHE A 587 -4.52 5.14 -28.33
CA PHE A 587 -4.32 4.90 -29.76
C PHE A 587 -3.93 3.45 -30.10
N GLY A 588 -4.01 2.53 -29.14
CA GLY A 588 -3.85 1.09 -29.36
C GLY A 588 -2.43 0.63 -29.68
N ALA A 589 -1.39 1.42 -29.38
CA ALA A 589 0.00 0.96 -29.40
C ALA A 589 0.20 -0.08 -28.30
N VAL A 590 -0.48 0.05 -27.17
CA VAL A 590 -0.60 -0.94 -26.12
C VAL A 590 -2.07 -1.32 -25.95
N ASN A 591 -2.37 -2.62 -25.98
CA ASN A 591 -3.69 -3.13 -25.66
C ASN A 591 -3.84 -3.18 -24.13
N PRO A 592 -4.86 -2.52 -23.51
CA PRO A 592 -5.05 -2.57 -22.07
C PRO A 592 -5.28 -4.01 -21.61
N GLY A 593 -4.64 -4.37 -20.51
CA GLY A 593 -4.75 -5.70 -19.91
C GLY A 593 -4.68 -5.62 -18.40
N GLY A 594 -4.83 -4.42 -17.83
CA GLY A 594 -4.96 -4.20 -16.40
C GLY A 594 -6.29 -4.76 -15.88
N LYS A 595 -6.31 -5.15 -14.61
CA LYS A 595 -7.47 -5.69 -13.89
C LYS A 595 -7.63 -4.94 -12.57
N LEU A 596 -8.86 -4.75 -12.11
CA LEU A 596 -9.12 -4.05 -10.86
C LEU A 596 -8.55 -4.83 -9.65
N PRO A 597 -7.65 -4.25 -8.85
CA PRO A 597 -7.15 -4.86 -7.62
C PRO A 597 -8.09 -4.60 -6.43
N VAL A 598 -9.18 -3.90 -6.67
CA VAL A 598 -10.20 -3.53 -5.69
C VAL A 598 -11.53 -3.33 -6.39
N SER A 599 -12.62 -3.79 -5.78
CA SER A 599 -14.00 -3.61 -6.27
C SER A 599 -14.39 -2.13 -6.30
N PHE A 600 -15.06 -1.69 -7.36
CA PHE A 600 -15.63 -0.34 -7.47
C PHE A 600 -17.04 -0.35 -6.89
N PRO A 601 -17.32 0.38 -5.79
CA PRO A 601 -18.65 0.43 -5.21
C PRO A 601 -19.62 1.22 -6.10
N ARG A 602 -20.93 0.94 -5.97
CA ARG A 602 -22.00 1.72 -6.62
C ARG A 602 -22.22 3.05 -5.91
N SER A 603 -22.11 3.04 -4.58
CA SER A 603 -22.19 4.23 -3.74
C SER A 603 -21.31 4.07 -2.50
N ALA A 604 -20.99 5.19 -1.85
CA ALA A 604 -20.26 5.17 -0.57
C ALA A 604 -21.05 4.43 0.53
N GLY A 605 -22.39 4.45 0.48
CA GLY A 605 -23.25 3.74 1.42
C GLY A 605 -23.21 2.20 1.29
N GLN A 606 -22.66 1.66 0.18
CA GLN A 606 -22.51 0.22 -0.03
C GLN A 606 -21.29 -0.36 0.68
N ILE A 607 -20.34 0.48 1.10
CA ILE A 607 -19.06 0.06 1.69
C ILE A 607 -19.29 -0.52 3.10
N PRO A 608 -18.68 -1.70 3.42
CA PRO A 608 -17.72 -2.44 2.62
C PRO A 608 -18.38 -3.31 1.53
N VAL A 609 -17.85 -3.29 0.30
CA VAL A 609 -18.20 -4.21 -0.78
C VAL A 609 -16.92 -4.75 -1.38
N HIS A 610 -16.71 -6.05 -1.28
CA HIS A 610 -15.50 -6.73 -1.74
C HIS A 610 -15.84 -8.16 -2.21
N TYR A 611 -15.03 -8.71 -3.10
CA TYR A 611 -15.33 -9.98 -3.75
C TYR A 611 -15.25 -11.20 -2.80
N ASN A 612 -14.39 -11.11 -1.77
CA ASN A 612 -14.11 -12.18 -0.81
C ASN A 612 -14.96 -12.09 0.47
N HIS A 613 -16.19 -11.62 0.35
CA HIS A 613 -17.15 -11.61 1.46
C HIS A 613 -17.57 -13.03 1.85
N GLU A 614 -18.00 -13.18 3.08
CA GLU A 614 -18.55 -14.44 3.59
C GLU A 614 -20.02 -14.60 3.20
N ASN A 615 -20.48 -15.84 3.10
CA ASN A 615 -21.92 -16.13 2.98
C ASN A 615 -22.65 -15.70 4.24
N THR A 616 -23.84 -15.11 4.06
CA THR A 616 -24.77 -14.87 5.17
C THR A 616 -25.72 -16.06 5.33
N GLY A 617 -26.43 -16.16 6.44
CA GLY A 617 -27.50 -17.15 6.62
C GLY A 617 -28.69 -16.96 5.68
N ARG A 618 -28.78 -15.79 5.01
CA ARG A 618 -29.79 -15.44 4.00
C ARG A 618 -29.11 -14.78 2.80
N PRO A 619 -28.49 -15.57 1.91
CA PRO A 619 -27.82 -15.05 0.72
C PRO A 619 -28.79 -14.26 -0.16
N TYR A 620 -28.25 -13.35 -0.95
CA TYR A 620 -29.06 -12.51 -1.85
C TYR A 620 -29.98 -13.34 -2.74
N SER A 621 -31.24 -12.93 -2.78
CA SER A 621 -32.24 -13.36 -3.77
C SER A 621 -33.05 -12.12 -4.20
N PRO A 622 -33.19 -11.87 -5.52
CA PRO A 622 -33.96 -10.71 -5.99
C PRO A 622 -35.43 -10.79 -5.56
N ASP A 623 -35.99 -11.99 -5.51
CA ASP A 623 -37.42 -12.26 -5.29
C ASP A 623 -37.81 -12.39 -3.82
N ASP A 624 -36.85 -12.55 -2.92
CA ASP A 624 -37.07 -12.66 -1.49
C ASP A 624 -36.66 -11.38 -0.74
N LYS A 625 -37.63 -10.71 -0.09
CA LYS A 625 -37.41 -9.51 0.72
C LYS A 625 -36.46 -9.77 1.90
N TYR A 626 -36.50 -10.97 2.47
CA TYR A 626 -35.81 -11.31 3.71
C TYR A 626 -34.38 -11.82 3.51
N THR A 627 -33.71 -11.37 2.42
CA THR A 627 -32.31 -11.67 2.13
C THR A 627 -31.40 -10.48 2.41
N SER A 628 -30.10 -10.73 2.54
CA SER A 628 -29.08 -9.69 2.81
C SER A 628 -28.90 -8.83 1.58
N LYS A 629 -29.54 -7.65 1.56
CA LYS A 629 -29.47 -6.67 0.45
C LYS A 629 -29.84 -5.26 0.89
N TYR A 630 -29.43 -4.26 0.15
CA TYR A 630 -29.99 -2.91 0.21
C TYR A 630 -31.32 -2.87 -0.57
N LEU A 631 -32.22 -1.98 -0.16
CA LEU A 631 -33.52 -1.81 -0.83
C LEU A 631 -33.40 -0.97 -2.10
N ASP A 632 -32.44 -0.07 -2.14
CA ASP A 632 -32.28 1.01 -3.10
C ASP A 632 -31.03 0.85 -4.00
N LEU A 633 -30.27 -0.25 -3.83
CA LEU A 633 -29.10 -0.56 -4.66
C LEU A 633 -29.15 -2.01 -5.14
N PRO A 634 -28.73 -2.27 -6.39
CA PRO A 634 -28.45 -3.62 -6.86
C PRO A 634 -27.37 -4.30 -6.03
N ASP A 635 -27.45 -5.63 -5.89
CA ASP A 635 -26.42 -6.41 -5.22
C ASP A 635 -25.09 -6.39 -5.98
N GLY A 636 -23.99 -6.53 -5.22
CA GLY A 636 -22.64 -6.54 -5.75
C GLY A 636 -22.11 -5.16 -6.17
N PRO A 637 -20.81 -5.05 -6.47
CA PRO A 637 -20.15 -3.81 -6.87
C PRO A 637 -20.56 -3.34 -8.27
N GLN A 638 -20.23 -2.10 -8.63
CA GLN A 638 -20.36 -1.59 -10.00
C GLN A 638 -19.41 -2.34 -10.95
N PHE A 639 -18.15 -2.54 -10.53
CA PHE A 639 -17.18 -3.39 -11.20
C PHE A 639 -16.48 -4.27 -10.16
N PRO A 640 -16.46 -5.60 -10.36
CA PRO A 640 -15.90 -6.52 -9.38
C PRO A 640 -14.36 -6.56 -9.45
N PHE A 641 -13.75 -7.05 -8.38
CA PHE A 641 -12.31 -7.38 -8.34
C PHE A 641 -11.91 -8.24 -9.55
N GLY A 642 -10.76 -7.92 -10.14
CA GLY A 642 -10.24 -8.60 -11.32
C GLY A 642 -10.86 -8.15 -12.64
N HIS A 643 -11.92 -7.30 -12.63
CA HIS A 643 -12.53 -6.79 -13.87
C HIS A 643 -11.55 -5.92 -14.66
N GLY A 644 -11.59 -6.07 -15.97
CA GLY A 644 -10.86 -5.25 -16.93
C GLY A 644 -11.01 -5.82 -18.32
N LEU A 645 -11.40 -4.98 -19.29
CA LEU A 645 -11.58 -5.32 -20.68
C LEU A 645 -10.27 -5.19 -21.47
N SER A 646 -10.30 -5.63 -22.71
CA SER A 646 -9.20 -5.55 -23.68
C SER A 646 -9.75 -5.09 -25.02
N TYR A 647 -8.89 -4.64 -25.93
CA TYR A 647 -9.25 -4.39 -27.33
C TYR A 647 -9.42 -5.68 -28.16
N THR A 648 -9.28 -6.82 -27.51
CA THR A 648 -9.57 -8.15 -28.06
C THR A 648 -10.47 -8.91 -27.06
N THR A 649 -10.92 -10.10 -27.44
CA THR A 649 -11.75 -10.94 -26.59
C THR A 649 -11.03 -12.23 -26.23
N PHE A 650 -11.27 -12.74 -25.03
CA PHE A 650 -10.72 -14.00 -24.58
C PHE A 650 -11.83 -14.95 -24.13
N ARG A 651 -11.58 -16.24 -24.27
CA ARG A 651 -12.41 -17.31 -23.74
C ARG A 651 -11.56 -18.22 -22.87
N THR A 652 -11.95 -18.39 -21.62
CA THR A 652 -11.37 -19.35 -20.69
C THR A 652 -12.21 -20.61 -20.68
N GLY A 653 -11.58 -21.77 -20.86
CA GLY A 653 -12.22 -23.08 -20.75
C GLY A 653 -12.43 -23.48 -19.30
N ALA A 654 -13.26 -24.51 -19.08
CA ALA A 654 -13.46 -25.07 -17.75
C ALA A 654 -12.14 -25.57 -17.14
N PRO A 655 -11.95 -25.45 -15.82
CA PRO A 655 -10.75 -25.97 -15.17
C PRO A 655 -10.72 -27.50 -15.15
N GLU A 656 -9.56 -28.06 -15.45
CA GLU A 656 -9.23 -29.47 -15.37
C GLU A 656 -8.34 -29.73 -14.16
N LEU A 657 -8.67 -30.75 -13.35
CA LEU A 657 -7.93 -31.07 -12.13
C LEU A 657 -7.06 -32.30 -12.37
N SER A 658 -5.84 -32.32 -11.84
CA SER A 658 -4.98 -33.52 -11.84
C SER A 658 -5.62 -34.69 -11.07
N THR A 659 -6.45 -34.36 -10.07
CA THR A 659 -7.31 -35.31 -9.35
C THR A 659 -8.57 -34.62 -8.85
N GLY A 660 -9.72 -35.26 -8.90
CA GLY A 660 -10.97 -34.76 -8.32
C GLY A 660 -11.12 -35.05 -6.81
N ARG A 661 -10.16 -35.80 -6.22
CA ARG A 661 -10.19 -36.18 -4.80
C ARG A 661 -8.77 -36.32 -4.27
N ILE A 662 -8.53 -35.80 -3.05
CA ILE A 662 -7.25 -35.92 -2.36
C ILE A 662 -7.46 -36.00 -0.84
N ALA A 663 -6.65 -36.81 -0.16
CA ALA A 663 -6.70 -36.89 1.29
C ALA A 663 -6.08 -35.64 1.94
N VAL A 664 -6.70 -35.15 3.02
CA VAL A 664 -6.16 -34.05 3.83
C VAL A 664 -4.76 -34.38 4.35
N GLY A 665 -4.50 -35.65 4.75
CA GLY A 665 -3.19 -36.12 5.16
C GLY A 665 -2.13 -35.95 4.08
N ALA A 666 -2.42 -36.32 2.83
CA ALA A 666 -1.50 -36.20 1.70
C ALA A 666 -1.14 -34.74 1.41
N LEU A 667 -2.12 -33.83 1.47
CA LEU A 667 -1.85 -32.37 1.35
C LEU A 667 -0.95 -31.85 2.47
N ARG A 668 -1.15 -32.32 3.71
CA ARG A 668 -0.29 -31.95 4.86
C ARG A 668 1.13 -32.50 4.72
N GLU A 669 1.31 -33.61 4.04
CA GLU A 669 2.61 -34.23 3.72
C GLU A 669 3.30 -33.57 2.52
N GLY A 670 2.65 -32.62 1.85
CA GLY A 670 3.23 -31.81 0.77
C GLY A 670 2.71 -32.13 -0.63
N ASP A 671 1.75 -33.02 -0.78
CA ASP A 671 1.06 -33.24 -2.05
C ASP A 671 0.33 -31.96 -2.51
N THR A 672 0.08 -31.86 -3.79
CA THR A 672 -0.59 -30.70 -4.41
C THR A 672 -1.58 -31.13 -5.48
N VAL A 673 -2.60 -30.30 -5.72
CA VAL A 673 -3.51 -30.45 -6.84
C VAL A 673 -3.17 -29.45 -7.93
N GLU A 674 -2.92 -29.93 -9.15
CA GLU A 674 -2.77 -29.05 -10.30
C GLU A 674 -4.16 -28.72 -10.88
N VAL A 675 -4.37 -27.43 -11.16
CA VAL A 675 -5.54 -26.89 -11.85
C VAL A 675 -5.09 -26.30 -13.18
N ALA A 676 -5.54 -26.84 -14.28
CA ALA A 676 -5.22 -26.39 -15.63
C ALA A 676 -6.45 -25.74 -16.29
N ALA A 677 -6.27 -24.67 -17.04
CA ALA A 677 -7.31 -24.07 -17.87
C ALA A 677 -6.73 -23.52 -19.16
N THR A 678 -7.43 -23.72 -20.27
CA THR A 678 -7.00 -23.19 -21.57
C THR A 678 -7.68 -21.86 -21.84
N VAL A 679 -6.88 -20.82 -22.08
CA VAL A 679 -7.34 -19.50 -22.51
C VAL A 679 -7.04 -19.29 -23.99
N THR A 680 -8.01 -18.76 -24.73
CA THR A 680 -7.94 -18.49 -26.17
C THR A 680 -8.24 -17.05 -26.45
N ASN A 681 -7.41 -16.37 -27.26
CA ASN A 681 -7.75 -15.09 -27.84
C ASN A 681 -8.72 -15.32 -29.01
N THR A 682 -9.98 -14.93 -28.84
CA THR A 682 -11.06 -15.11 -29.83
C THR A 682 -11.28 -13.88 -30.71
N GLY A 683 -10.59 -12.77 -30.43
CA GLY A 683 -10.68 -11.54 -31.19
C GLY A 683 -9.60 -11.40 -32.25
N SER A 684 -9.52 -10.21 -32.86
CA SER A 684 -8.67 -9.91 -34.02
C SER A 684 -7.34 -9.20 -33.69
N ARG A 685 -7.09 -8.87 -32.42
CA ARG A 685 -5.87 -8.15 -31.98
C ARG A 685 -5.06 -9.00 -31.00
N PRO A 686 -3.72 -8.87 -30.99
CA PRO A 686 -2.93 -9.46 -29.90
C PRO A 686 -3.26 -8.74 -28.58
N GLY A 687 -3.20 -9.47 -27.47
CA GLY A 687 -3.46 -8.93 -26.15
C GLY A 687 -3.02 -9.87 -25.04
N ASP A 688 -2.96 -9.31 -23.83
CA ASP A 688 -2.69 -10.06 -22.62
C ASP A 688 -4.00 -10.33 -21.87
N GLU A 689 -4.18 -11.58 -21.42
CA GLU A 689 -5.23 -11.92 -20.46
C GLU A 689 -4.59 -12.27 -19.10
N VAL A 690 -5.28 -11.89 -18.02
CA VAL A 690 -4.94 -12.30 -16.67
C VAL A 690 -5.92 -13.40 -16.23
N VAL A 691 -5.48 -14.64 -16.32
CA VAL A 691 -6.25 -15.79 -15.86
C VAL A 691 -6.12 -15.90 -14.34
N GLN A 692 -7.24 -15.90 -13.63
CA GLN A 692 -7.34 -15.88 -12.18
C GLN A 692 -8.00 -17.17 -11.70
N LEU A 693 -7.44 -17.78 -10.63
CA LEU A 693 -7.98 -18.97 -9.97
C LEU A 693 -8.53 -18.57 -8.60
N TYR A 694 -9.80 -18.92 -8.36
CA TYR A 694 -10.48 -18.70 -7.09
C TYR A 694 -10.92 -20.01 -6.45
N VAL A 695 -10.88 -20.03 -5.12
CA VAL A 695 -11.25 -21.18 -4.29
C VAL A 695 -12.46 -20.80 -3.43
N HIS A 696 -13.45 -21.69 -3.35
CA HIS A 696 -14.57 -21.60 -2.41
C HIS A 696 -14.73 -22.92 -1.66
N ASP A 697 -14.49 -22.90 -0.37
CA ASP A 697 -14.77 -24.00 0.53
C ASP A 697 -16.26 -23.93 0.90
N ARG A 698 -17.05 -24.95 0.49
CA ARG A 698 -18.50 -24.91 0.64
C ARG A 698 -18.96 -25.04 2.07
N VAL A 699 -18.25 -25.86 2.88
CA VAL A 699 -18.62 -26.18 4.26
C VAL A 699 -17.37 -26.34 5.09
N ALA A 700 -17.18 -25.46 6.04
CA ALA A 700 -16.07 -25.47 6.99
C ALA A 700 -16.58 -25.19 8.41
N SER A 701 -15.74 -25.40 9.42
CA SER A 701 -16.06 -25.13 10.84
C SER A 701 -16.31 -23.65 11.16
N ILE A 702 -15.89 -22.73 10.28
CA ILE A 702 -16.27 -21.30 10.29
C ILE A 702 -16.65 -20.87 8.88
N ALA A 703 -17.49 -19.82 8.76
CA ALA A 703 -17.88 -19.28 7.45
C ALA A 703 -16.65 -18.91 6.62
N GLN A 704 -16.65 -19.35 5.36
CA GLN A 704 -15.57 -19.08 4.42
C GLN A 704 -16.01 -18.05 3.38
N PRO A 705 -15.06 -17.25 2.84
CA PRO A 705 -15.36 -16.36 1.74
C PRO A 705 -15.92 -17.09 0.52
N VAL A 706 -16.92 -16.49 -0.15
CA VAL A 706 -17.51 -17.01 -1.38
C VAL A 706 -16.48 -17.21 -2.49
N ARG A 707 -15.40 -16.49 -2.46
CA ARG A 707 -14.26 -16.55 -3.37
C ARG A 707 -12.97 -16.13 -2.66
N ARG A 708 -11.88 -16.88 -2.84
CA ARG A 708 -10.52 -16.51 -2.41
C ARG A 708 -9.59 -16.68 -3.60
N LEU A 709 -8.91 -15.62 -4.04
CA LEU A 709 -7.85 -15.72 -5.06
C LEU A 709 -6.73 -16.62 -4.55
N ARG A 710 -6.32 -17.60 -5.36
CA ARG A 710 -5.20 -18.52 -5.05
C ARG A 710 -4.25 -18.71 -6.21
N GLY A 711 -4.44 -17.96 -7.28
CA GLY A 711 -3.53 -17.95 -8.40
C GLY A 711 -3.92 -16.93 -9.46
N PHE A 712 -2.92 -16.34 -10.11
CA PHE A 712 -3.12 -15.56 -11.31
C PHE A 712 -1.94 -15.74 -12.27
N ARG A 713 -2.21 -15.64 -13.56
CA ARG A 713 -1.19 -15.73 -14.63
C ARG A 713 -1.54 -14.78 -15.75
N ARG A 714 -0.63 -13.87 -16.07
CA ARG A 714 -0.72 -13.02 -17.23
C ARG A 714 -0.16 -13.76 -18.44
N VAL A 715 -0.92 -13.85 -19.53
CA VAL A 715 -0.54 -14.56 -20.75
C VAL A 715 -0.77 -13.68 -21.98
N ALA A 716 0.27 -13.52 -22.80
CA ALA A 716 0.17 -12.82 -24.07
C ALA A 716 -0.28 -13.80 -25.16
N LEU A 717 -1.29 -13.44 -25.95
CA LEU A 717 -1.88 -14.26 -26.99
C LEU A 717 -2.09 -13.46 -28.29
N ALA A 718 -1.55 -13.98 -29.40
CA ALA A 718 -1.93 -13.51 -30.73
C ALA A 718 -3.37 -13.94 -31.07
N PRO A 719 -4.02 -13.30 -32.04
CA PRO A 719 -5.35 -13.70 -32.52
C PRO A 719 -5.46 -15.19 -32.85
N GLY A 720 -6.51 -15.82 -32.37
CA GLY A 720 -6.79 -17.25 -32.59
C GLY A 720 -5.86 -18.22 -31.82
N LYS A 721 -4.90 -17.73 -31.05
CA LYS A 721 -3.98 -18.59 -30.29
C LYS A 721 -4.52 -18.90 -28.91
N SER A 722 -4.19 -20.12 -28.43
CA SER A 722 -4.54 -20.63 -27.11
C SER A 722 -3.29 -20.95 -26.29
N ARG A 723 -3.44 -20.90 -24.98
CA ARG A 723 -2.43 -21.34 -24.01
C ARG A 723 -3.07 -21.96 -22.80
N THR A 724 -2.57 -23.10 -22.36
CA THR A 724 -2.98 -23.73 -21.10
C THR A 724 -2.15 -23.11 -19.96
N VAL A 725 -2.82 -22.52 -19.00
CA VAL A 725 -2.23 -22.06 -17.73
C VAL A 725 -2.39 -23.16 -16.68
N ARG A 726 -1.45 -23.23 -15.76
CA ARG A 726 -1.43 -24.22 -14.68
C ARG A 726 -1.21 -23.52 -13.35
N PHE A 727 -1.99 -23.92 -12.37
CA PHE A 727 -1.87 -23.52 -10.98
C PHE A 727 -1.65 -24.75 -10.13
N ARG A 728 -0.93 -24.60 -9.04
CA ARG A 728 -0.70 -25.67 -8.07
C ARG A 728 -1.26 -25.23 -6.73
N LEU A 729 -2.16 -26.01 -6.16
CA LEU A 729 -2.79 -25.78 -4.87
C LEU A 729 -2.18 -26.72 -3.82
N ALA A 730 -1.61 -26.17 -2.78
CA ALA A 730 -1.10 -26.85 -1.60
C ALA A 730 -2.09 -26.73 -0.43
N ALA A 731 -1.76 -27.36 0.71
CA ALA A 731 -2.55 -27.24 1.93
C ALA A 731 -2.84 -25.78 2.32
N ALA A 732 -1.84 -24.90 2.22
CA ALA A 732 -1.96 -23.48 2.56
C ALA A 732 -2.97 -22.71 1.70
N ASP A 733 -3.21 -23.15 0.46
CA ASP A 733 -4.18 -22.53 -0.45
C ASP A 733 -5.63 -22.95 -0.16
N LEU A 734 -5.82 -24.14 0.40
CA LEU A 734 -7.12 -24.75 0.63
C LEU A 734 -7.60 -24.59 2.07
N GLY A 735 -6.67 -24.52 3.04
CA GLY A 735 -6.98 -24.35 4.45
C GLY A 735 -7.28 -22.89 4.86
N PHE A 736 -7.53 -22.72 6.15
CA PHE A 736 -7.84 -21.44 6.78
C PHE A 736 -7.40 -21.44 8.26
N TRP A 737 -7.25 -20.24 8.84
CA TRP A 737 -7.01 -20.07 10.27
C TRP A 737 -8.35 -19.92 10.99
N SER A 738 -8.53 -20.70 12.07
CA SER A 738 -9.71 -20.68 12.93
C SER A 738 -9.74 -19.45 13.83
N ASN A 739 -10.83 -19.28 14.57
CA ASN A 739 -11.00 -18.18 15.52
C ASN A 739 -10.62 -18.59 16.97
N ASP A 740 -9.80 -19.63 17.13
CA ASP A 740 -9.24 -19.95 18.44
C ASP A 740 -8.30 -18.84 18.94
N PRO A 741 -8.15 -18.63 20.24
CA PRO A 741 -7.40 -17.49 20.80
C PRO A 741 -5.97 -17.29 20.28
N HIS A 742 -5.35 -18.34 19.78
CA HIS A 742 -4.01 -18.29 19.18
C HIS A 742 -4.01 -18.62 17.69
N GLY A 743 -5.20 -18.81 17.10
CA GLY A 743 -5.40 -19.29 15.75
C GLY A 743 -4.90 -20.73 15.56
N GLU A 744 -5.69 -21.56 14.91
CA GLU A 744 -5.26 -22.90 14.49
C GLU A 744 -5.45 -22.99 12.98
N PHE A 745 -4.40 -23.42 12.27
CA PHE A 745 -4.54 -23.68 10.82
C PHE A 745 -5.27 -25.00 10.61
N ARG A 746 -6.42 -24.92 9.92
CA ARG A 746 -7.28 -26.04 9.63
C ARG A 746 -7.33 -26.34 8.15
N LEU A 747 -7.33 -27.61 7.82
CA LEU A 747 -7.64 -28.15 6.51
C LEU A 747 -8.64 -29.28 6.77
N GLU A 748 -9.88 -29.09 6.32
CA GLU A 748 -11.02 -29.95 6.67
C GLU A 748 -11.48 -30.75 5.46
N PRO A 749 -11.97 -32.00 5.65
CA PRO A 749 -12.63 -32.73 4.59
C PRO A 749 -13.88 -32.00 4.10
N GLY A 750 -14.09 -31.98 2.80
CA GLY A 750 -15.25 -31.28 2.22
C GLY A 750 -15.12 -31.06 0.71
N ALA A 751 -16.12 -30.42 0.13
CA ALA A 751 -16.16 -30.08 -1.28
C ALA A 751 -15.69 -28.63 -1.48
N ILE A 752 -14.69 -28.43 -2.32
CA ILE A 752 -14.13 -27.15 -2.67
C ILE A 752 -14.40 -26.85 -4.15
N ASP A 753 -15.08 -25.75 -4.44
CA ASP A 753 -15.24 -25.26 -5.80
C ASP A 753 -14.04 -24.40 -6.23
N LEU A 754 -13.54 -24.67 -7.42
CA LEU A 754 -12.41 -24.01 -8.05
C LEU A 754 -12.89 -23.30 -9.30
N TYR A 755 -12.80 -21.96 -9.31
CA TYR A 755 -13.27 -21.14 -10.42
C TYR A 755 -12.10 -20.53 -11.17
N VAL A 756 -12.16 -20.52 -12.51
CA VAL A 756 -11.12 -19.92 -13.34
C VAL A 756 -11.73 -18.96 -14.35
N GLY A 757 -11.15 -17.76 -14.46
CA GLY A 757 -11.60 -16.75 -15.43
C GLY A 757 -10.83 -15.45 -15.34
N GLY A 758 -11.36 -14.39 -15.94
CA GLY A 758 -10.72 -13.08 -16.01
C GLY A 758 -11.02 -12.14 -14.84
N SER A 759 -11.91 -12.53 -13.91
CA SER A 759 -12.29 -11.74 -12.72
C SER A 759 -12.90 -12.61 -11.64
N SER A 760 -13.23 -12.04 -10.49
CA SER A 760 -13.93 -12.72 -9.39
C SER A 760 -15.35 -13.15 -9.76
N ALA A 761 -15.93 -12.66 -10.85
CA ALA A 761 -17.21 -13.08 -11.41
C ALA A 761 -17.11 -14.33 -12.32
N ALA A 762 -15.94 -14.98 -12.38
CA ALA A 762 -15.75 -16.19 -13.18
C ALA A 762 -16.78 -17.30 -12.81
N ASP A 763 -17.32 -17.96 -13.83
CA ASP A 763 -18.35 -19.00 -13.71
C ASP A 763 -17.84 -20.41 -14.06
N GLN A 764 -16.73 -20.50 -14.79
CA GLN A 764 -16.12 -21.77 -15.15
C GLN A 764 -15.53 -22.46 -13.92
N LYS A 765 -16.08 -23.62 -13.55
CA LYS A 765 -15.70 -24.28 -12.30
C LYS A 765 -15.46 -25.77 -12.41
N ALA A 766 -14.68 -26.31 -11.50
CA ALA A 766 -14.58 -27.74 -11.16
C ALA A 766 -14.69 -27.90 -9.63
N THR A 767 -14.99 -29.08 -9.17
CA THR A 767 -15.08 -29.40 -7.74
C THR A 767 -14.00 -30.38 -7.34
N LEU A 768 -13.23 -30.06 -6.31
CA LEU A 768 -12.25 -30.92 -5.64
C LEU A 768 -12.88 -31.42 -4.33
N THR A 769 -12.75 -32.72 -4.03
CA THR A 769 -13.17 -33.28 -2.74
C THR A 769 -11.96 -33.58 -1.86
N LEU A 770 -11.88 -32.96 -0.70
CA LEU A 770 -10.94 -33.32 0.37
C LEU A 770 -11.53 -34.47 1.19
N THR A 771 -10.72 -35.50 1.51
CA THR A 771 -11.16 -36.68 2.26
C THR A 771 -10.29 -37.03 3.44
#